data_9808aa1707e506b08f81f6bf7dcde1b9
#
_entry.id   9808aa1707e506b08f81f6bf7dcde1b9
#
_cell.length_a   1.000
_cell.length_b   1.000
_cell.length_c   1.000
_cell.angle_alpha   90.00
_cell.angle_beta   90.00
_cell.angle_gamma   90.00
#
_symmetry.space_group_name_H-M   'P 1'
#
loop_
_entity.id
_entity.type
_entity.pdbx_description
1 polymer ?
#
loop_
_entity_poly.entity_id
_entity_poly.type
_entity_poly.pdbx_seq_one_letter_code
_entity_poly.pdbx_strand_id
1 'polypeptide(L)'
;MSHALSKHFSLTTLSLAMAMALPLVAHAQEQAVNFNIPEQPLANALQAFGQQSGVQVLYSPNDIQGLHSTRLNGTFSAQEGLAKLLQETGVNYSFQGNAASISRKSGDALELAATSVVGQAGLGVNTENTRSYTTGAVTIGKSERSLKEIPQTVTVLTAQRIKDQNITTLNDVYGLVPGVVTYGALNGDNQPYARGFEIDNFQINGIPIPAGTSTGITSLNWSDLISYERVEVLKGSAGLFQGAGSPGGAINLVRKRASGDFKLSTVTQAGTWDNYRQEVDVQGALNEEKTLRGRLATSYNTRSYFYDGGKSKRASTYGVLEFDLNPDTLLSAGFTYQNADNRSTMDWGLPGYKDGSKIDFKRSTNLSSPSDYNDVESTQYFFEAKHQLNEDWKATLATNYTRFNLDALYSNTGGQIDPIDNSGAYNWAEGRGENNYQYNTDLFVNGNFDMLGRRSEVILGANLSHSKRVAARYEVTDYNRAYDFIPDILNFTPPKYARTKKYRTTTSTLDQQGLYGSLRVNVFEPLDVIVGARASWFDYKQDQLNETNGRHTKSDMQTNAKVVPFYGLVYALNPNWSTYVSYAEIFTPQLNVETVDGSALTPRSGDTYELGLKGEFYDGTLNTNFAIFRTTYTGLAQRDPNQPTTCNCYVAGGKVRSQGFEAEITGRVMPGLDLTAGYTYNTSEYVNNPNNPDLEGTTFQTSMPEHMLRTWANYQLQGEYSKWQIGAGSTIQSGVYGRHVGGNVGKGIKNETGGYAIYNARIGYDVNKNVNLSVNIENIFDRTYYSQTGTIESNSYYGNPRNMMFTMRTNF
;
A
#
# COMPACT_ATOMS: atom_id res chain seq x y z
N MET A 1 -41.39 5.75 -14.63
CA MET A 1 -41.45 4.97 -13.37
C MET A 1 -40.11 4.31 -13.09
N SER A 2 -38.97 5.06 -13.18
CA SER A 2 -37.60 4.53 -12.89
C SER A 2 -36.68 5.53 -12.13
N HIS A 3 -37.23 6.59 -11.55
CA HIS A 3 -36.43 7.61 -10.86
C HIS A 3 -36.59 7.62 -9.32
N ALA A 4 -37.23 6.61 -8.73
CA ALA A 4 -37.52 6.59 -7.29
C ALA A 4 -36.70 5.58 -6.46
N LEU A 5 -35.76 4.83 -7.05
CA LEU A 5 -35.00 3.78 -6.33
C LEU A 5 -33.59 4.14 -5.92
N SER A 6 -33.12 5.36 -6.17
CA SER A 6 -31.74 5.76 -5.84
C SER A 6 -31.58 6.55 -4.52
N LYS A 7 -32.65 6.84 -3.78
CA LYS A 7 -32.57 7.70 -2.59
C LYS A 7 -32.82 7.05 -1.23
N HIS A 8 -33.18 5.76 -1.19
CA HIS A 8 -33.41 5.05 0.09
C HIS A 8 -32.65 3.71 0.13
N PHE A 9 -31.32 3.78 0.22
CA PHE A 9 -30.60 2.72 0.91
C PHE A 9 -30.77 3.01 2.41
N SER A 10 -31.81 2.39 3.00
CA SER A 10 -32.16 2.65 4.40
C SER A 10 -31.08 2.07 5.32
N LEU A 11 -30.75 2.80 6.37
CA LEU A 11 -29.88 2.36 7.47
C LEU A 11 -30.28 1.02 8.11
N THR A 12 -31.48 0.53 7.84
CA THR A 12 -32.03 -0.71 8.40
C THR A 12 -31.40 -1.99 7.84
N THR A 13 -30.89 -2.02 6.61
CA THR A 13 -30.19 -3.20 6.07
C THR A 13 -28.72 -3.30 6.53
N LEU A 14 -28.09 -2.18 6.88
CA LEU A 14 -26.76 -2.16 7.44
C LEU A 14 -26.74 -2.60 8.91
N SER A 15 -27.79 -2.30 9.66
CA SER A 15 -27.96 -2.71 11.06
C SER A 15 -28.13 -4.22 11.22
N LEU A 16 -28.73 -4.91 10.25
CA LEU A 16 -28.92 -6.38 10.32
C LEU A 16 -27.64 -7.15 9.98
N ALA A 17 -26.78 -6.61 9.09
CA ALA A 17 -25.47 -7.21 8.77
C ALA A 17 -24.46 -7.03 9.92
N MET A 18 -24.53 -5.93 10.69
CA MET A 18 -23.68 -5.70 11.85
C MET A 18 -24.13 -6.52 13.10
N ALA A 19 -25.45 -6.77 13.24
CA ALA A 19 -25.97 -7.53 14.38
C ALA A 19 -25.64 -9.03 14.32
N MET A 20 -25.31 -9.58 13.13
CA MET A 20 -24.89 -10.98 12.98
C MET A 20 -23.39 -11.22 13.16
N ALA A 21 -22.57 -10.17 13.36
CA ALA A 21 -21.12 -10.29 13.49
C ALA A 21 -20.60 -10.14 14.94
N LEU A 22 -21.47 -10.11 15.93
CA LEU A 22 -21.06 -10.13 17.33
C LEU A 22 -20.92 -11.60 17.78
N PRO A 23 -19.72 -12.13 18.02
CA PRO A 23 -19.60 -13.43 18.65
C PRO A 23 -20.09 -13.32 20.08
N LEU A 24 -21.05 -14.16 20.46
CA LEU A 24 -21.33 -14.49 21.86
C LEU A 24 -20.03 -15.05 22.43
N VAL A 25 -19.34 -14.26 23.24
CA VAL A 25 -18.16 -14.70 24.01
C VAL A 25 -18.67 -15.65 25.07
N ALA A 26 -18.65 -16.95 24.76
CA ALA A 26 -18.67 -17.95 25.78
C ALA A 26 -17.30 -17.94 26.48
N HIS A 27 -17.23 -17.41 27.69
CA HIS A 27 -16.08 -17.57 28.56
C HIS A 27 -15.94 -19.09 28.83
N ALA A 28 -14.94 -19.72 28.20
CA ALA A 28 -14.46 -20.98 28.66
C ALA A 28 -13.76 -20.71 29.99
N GLN A 29 -14.40 -21.12 31.08
CA GLN A 29 -13.80 -21.11 32.41
C GLN A 29 -12.57 -22.03 32.34
N GLU A 30 -11.35 -21.48 32.54
CA GLU A 30 -10.12 -22.26 32.66
C GLU A 30 -10.30 -23.24 33.83
N GLN A 31 -10.35 -24.53 33.51
CA GLN A 31 -10.57 -25.58 34.48
C GLN A 31 -9.28 -25.78 35.30
N ALA A 32 -9.28 -25.39 36.55
CA ALA A 32 -8.17 -25.58 37.46
C ALA A 32 -8.02 -27.08 37.74
N VAL A 33 -6.80 -27.61 37.56
CA VAL A 33 -6.44 -29.00 37.70
C VAL A 33 -5.54 -29.17 38.94
N ASN A 34 -5.77 -30.19 39.75
CA ASN A 34 -4.93 -30.49 40.92
C ASN A 34 -3.78 -31.41 40.49
N PHE A 35 -2.57 -30.84 40.43
CA PHE A 35 -1.37 -31.56 40.04
C PHE A 35 -0.63 -32.14 41.22
N ASN A 36 -0.07 -33.33 41.04
CA ASN A 36 0.86 -33.98 41.98
C ASN A 36 1.93 -34.71 41.15
N ILE A 37 2.96 -33.94 40.71
CA ILE A 37 4.06 -34.46 39.90
C ILE A 37 5.36 -34.21 40.67
N PRO A 38 6.07 -35.25 41.13
CA PRO A 38 7.38 -35.09 41.79
C PRO A 38 8.44 -34.66 40.77
N GLU A 39 9.55 -34.15 41.28
CA GLU A 39 10.76 -33.90 40.48
C GLU A 39 11.23 -35.25 39.91
N GLN A 40 11.40 -35.28 38.57
CA GLN A 40 11.77 -36.52 37.84
C GLN A 40 12.29 -36.16 36.43
N PRO A 41 12.82 -37.13 35.66
CA PRO A 41 13.18 -36.90 34.26
C PRO A 41 12.04 -36.24 33.48
N LEU A 42 12.35 -35.18 32.68
CA LEU A 42 11.35 -34.32 32.08
C LEU A 42 10.35 -35.09 31.21
N ALA A 43 10.79 -36.12 30.49
CA ALA A 43 9.88 -36.96 29.70
C ALA A 43 8.74 -37.61 30.54
N ASN A 44 9.08 -38.12 31.72
CA ASN A 44 8.09 -38.74 32.63
C ASN A 44 7.17 -37.68 33.25
N ALA A 45 7.72 -36.51 33.59
CA ALA A 45 6.96 -35.40 34.13
C ALA A 45 5.95 -34.84 33.12
N LEU A 46 6.32 -34.70 31.85
CA LEU A 46 5.44 -34.25 30.77
C LEU A 46 4.33 -35.27 30.46
N GLN A 47 4.63 -36.57 30.55
CA GLN A 47 3.62 -37.62 30.41
C GLN A 47 2.61 -37.55 31.56
N ALA A 48 3.09 -37.41 32.80
CA ALA A 48 2.23 -37.29 34.01
C ALA A 48 1.39 -35.97 33.92
N PHE A 49 1.98 -34.89 33.45
CA PHE A 49 1.26 -33.64 33.24
C PHE A 49 0.12 -33.80 32.22
N GLY A 50 0.39 -34.40 31.06
CA GLY A 50 -0.64 -34.66 30.04
C GLY A 50 -1.77 -35.54 30.58
N GLN A 51 -1.45 -36.56 31.40
CA GLN A 51 -2.46 -37.46 32.03
C GLN A 51 -3.34 -36.71 33.04
N GLN A 52 -2.76 -35.79 33.85
CA GLN A 52 -3.49 -35.05 34.87
C GLN A 52 -4.26 -33.86 34.34
N SER A 53 -3.74 -33.16 33.31
CA SER A 53 -4.35 -31.99 32.73
C SER A 53 -5.30 -32.27 31.54
N GLY A 54 -5.19 -33.46 30.92
CA GLY A 54 -5.87 -33.75 29.67
C GLY A 54 -5.28 -33.04 28.44
N VAL A 55 -4.15 -32.33 28.59
CA VAL A 55 -3.45 -31.62 27.52
C VAL A 55 -2.54 -32.59 26.76
N GLN A 56 -2.61 -32.56 25.44
CA GLN A 56 -1.69 -33.32 24.58
C GLN A 56 -0.34 -32.61 24.53
N VAL A 57 0.72 -33.24 25.08
CA VAL A 57 2.07 -32.66 25.09
C VAL A 57 2.89 -33.23 23.93
N LEU A 58 3.39 -32.35 23.06
CA LEU A 58 4.18 -32.66 21.88
C LEU A 58 5.63 -32.20 22.09
N TYR A 59 6.60 -33.11 21.93
CA TYR A 59 8.04 -32.81 22.04
C TYR A 59 8.88 -33.78 21.21
N SER A 60 10.07 -33.34 20.77
CA SER A 60 11.08 -34.22 20.21
C SER A 60 11.89 -34.84 21.38
N PRO A 61 12.20 -36.14 21.37
CA PRO A 61 13.04 -36.78 22.40
C PRO A 61 14.39 -36.05 22.57
N ASN A 62 14.97 -35.51 21.53
CA ASN A 62 16.24 -34.78 21.55
C ASN A 62 16.13 -33.44 22.32
N ASP A 63 14.96 -32.83 22.35
CA ASP A 63 14.76 -31.52 22.98
C ASP A 63 14.70 -31.60 24.51
N ILE A 64 14.37 -32.76 25.07
CA ILE A 64 14.18 -32.96 26.50
C ILE A 64 15.18 -33.96 27.14
N GLN A 65 16.08 -34.52 26.34
CA GLN A 65 17.04 -35.51 26.80
C GLN A 65 17.99 -34.94 27.86
N GLY A 66 18.06 -35.62 29.02
CA GLY A 66 18.93 -35.24 30.15
C GLY A 66 18.38 -34.11 31.03
N LEU A 67 17.17 -33.62 30.77
CA LEU A 67 16.50 -32.58 31.58
C LEU A 67 15.64 -33.20 32.68
N HIS A 68 15.52 -32.49 33.81
CA HIS A 68 14.67 -32.82 34.93
C HIS A 68 13.63 -31.73 35.16
N SER A 69 12.41 -32.11 35.53
CA SER A 69 11.36 -31.17 35.87
C SER A 69 11.49 -30.67 37.30
N THR A 70 10.93 -29.46 37.55
CA THR A 70 10.66 -29.04 38.93
C THR A 70 9.44 -29.80 39.49
N ARG A 71 9.32 -29.86 40.81
CA ARG A 71 8.14 -30.45 41.48
C ARG A 71 6.91 -29.58 41.26
N LEU A 72 5.81 -30.18 40.79
CA LEU A 72 4.51 -29.52 40.63
C LEU A 72 3.46 -30.13 41.57
N ASN A 73 3.06 -29.36 42.58
CA ASN A 73 2.03 -29.80 43.55
C ASN A 73 1.09 -28.64 43.87
N GLY A 74 -0.20 -28.85 43.67
CA GLY A 74 -1.27 -27.87 43.92
C GLY A 74 -2.21 -27.69 42.74
N THR A 75 -3.17 -26.80 42.93
CA THR A 75 -4.22 -26.51 41.90
C THR A 75 -3.82 -25.34 41.06
N PHE A 76 -3.66 -25.56 39.75
CA PHE A 76 -3.24 -24.59 38.76
C PHE A 76 -4.05 -24.76 37.46
N SER A 77 -4.12 -23.74 36.65
CA SER A 77 -4.50 -23.92 35.24
C SER A 77 -3.46 -24.79 34.52
N ALA A 78 -3.82 -25.44 33.41
CA ALA A 78 -2.88 -26.25 32.64
C ALA A 78 -1.66 -25.44 32.20
N GLN A 79 -1.86 -24.18 31.84
CA GLN A 79 -0.80 -23.30 31.40
C GLN A 79 0.16 -22.92 32.54
N GLU A 80 -0.36 -22.56 33.71
CA GLU A 80 0.45 -22.24 34.89
C GLU A 80 1.19 -23.47 35.41
N GLY A 81 0.53 -24.65 35.39
CA GLY A 81 1.13 -25.92 35.79
C GLY A 81 2.32 -26.30 34.92
N LEU A 82 2.20 -26.16 33.57
CA LEU A 82 3.28 -26.46 32.66
C LEU A 82 4.44 -25.44 32.79
N ALA A 83 4.13 -24.18 32.99
CA ALA A 83 5.14 -23.14 33.24
C ALA A 83 5.99 -23.43 34.46
N LYS A 84 5.35 -23.83 35.58
CA LYS A 84 6.05 -24.22 36.81
C LYS A 84 6.86 -25.50 36.61
N LEU A 85 6.32 -26.49 35.91
CA LEU A 85 7.00 -27.78 35.66
C LEU A 85 8.30 -27.60 34.87
N LEU A 86 8.35 -26.61 33.98
CA LEU A 86 9.45 -26.31 33.07
C LEU A 86 10.40 -25.20 33.55
N GLN A 87 10.16 -24.57 34.69
CA GLN A 87 10.79 -23.32 35.16
C GLN A 87 12.33 -23.34 35.13
N GLU A 88 12.99 -24.50 35.35
CA GLU A 88 14.45 -24.63 35.40
C GLU A 88 15.03 -25.48 34.26
N THR A 89 14.20 -25.86 33.28
CA THR A 89 14.61 -26.81 32.24
C THR A 89 15.25 -26.18 31.03
N GLY A 90 15.10 -24.87 30.83
CA GLY A 90 15.62 -24.12 29.66
C GLY A 90 14.94 -24.49 28.34
N VAL A 91 13.77 -25.12 28.35
CA VAL A 91 12.97 -25.39 27.17
C VAL A 91 11.85 -24.36 27.00
N ASN A 92 11.49 -24.08 25.77
CA ASN A 92 10.34 -23.24 25.42
C ASN A 92 9.09 -24.12 25.26
N TYR A 93 7.93 -23.55 25.57
CA TYR A 93 6.64 -24.23 25.32
C TYR A 93 5.62 -23.25 24.75
N SER A 94 4.68 -23.79 23.98
CA SER A 94 3.54 -23.01 23.45
C SER A 94 2.28 -23.88 23.46
N PHE A 95 1.11 -23.25 23.78
CA PHE A 95 -0.19 -23.93 23.72
C PHE A 95 -0.91 -23.60 22.42
N GLN A 96 -1.52 -24.61 21.78
CA GLN A 96 -2.45 -24.45 20.67
C GLN A 96 -3.72 -25.26 20.96
N GLY A 97 -4.75 -24.60 21.45
CA GLY A 97 -5.96 -25.27 21.93
C GLY A 97 -5.66 -26.20 23.11
N ASN A 98 -5.96 -27.50 22.97
CA ASN A 98 -5.69 -28.53 24.01
C ASN A 98 -4.34 -29.25 23.78
N ALA A 99 -3.40 -28.67 23.04
CA ALA A 99 -2.06 -29.23 22.83
C ALA A 99 -0.97 -28.24 23.27
N ALA A 100 0.07 -28.75 23.96
CA ALA A 100 1.27 -28.01 24.33
C ALA A 100 2.45 -28.56 23.55
N SER A 101 3.19 -27.70 22.85
CA SER A 101 4.41 -28.03 22.12
C SER A 101 5.63 -27.54 22.87
N ILE A 102 6.65 -28.40 23.00
CA ILE A 102 7.88 -28.14 23.75
C ILE A 102 9.06 -28.27 22.81
N SER A 103 9.98 -27.30 22.84
CA SER A 103 11.21 -27.29 22.04
C SER A 103 12.41 -26.78 22.85
N ARG A 104 13.61 -27.32 22.57
CA ARG A 104 14.83 -26.85 23.17
C ARG A 104 15.16 -25.43 22.65
N LYS A 105 15.68 -24.56 23.52
CA LYS A 105 16.28 -23.30 23.13
C LYS A 105 17.53 -23.63 22.32
N SER A 106 17.46 -23.63 20.97
CA SER A 106 18.62 -23.84 20.12
C SER A 106 19.58 -22.67 20.28
N GLY A 107 20.73 -22.94 20.91
CA GLY A 107 21.91 -22.13 20.70
C GLY A 107 22.46 -22.45 19.31
N ASP A 108 22.76 -21.42 18.54
CA ASP A 108 23.37 -21.39 17.21
C ASP A 108 22.38 -21.40 16.03
N ALA A 109 21.98 -20.25 15.72
CA ALA A 109 21.84 -19.47 14.48
C ALA A 109 20.98 -18.28 14.86
N LEU A 110 21.58 -17.14 15.07
CA LEU A 110 20.85 -15.88 15.12
C LEU A 110 20.31 -15.64 13.69
N GLU A 111 19.08 -16.15 13.41
CA GLU A 111 18.19 -15.20 12.78
C GLU A 111 18.28 -14.00 13.71
N LEU A 112 18.68 -12.83 13.20
CA LEU A 112 18.34 -11.57 13.85
C LEU A 112 16.82 -11.53 13.82
N ALA A 113 16.23 -12.36 14.67
CA ALA A 113 14.86 -12.22 15.06
C ALA A 113 14.74 -10.78 15.48
N ALA A 114 13.87 -10.06 14.78
CA ALA A 114 13.41 -8.77 15.22
C ALA A 114 13.46 -8.74 16.73
N THR A 115 14.22 -7.81 17.28
CA THR A 115 14.45 -7.69 18.73
C THR A 115 13.10 -7.76 19.39
N SER A 116 12.84 -8.86 20.05
CA SER A 116 11.53 -9.18 20.60
C SER A 116 11.05 -8.04 21.49
N VAL A 117 9.94 -7.46 21.12
CA VAL A 117 9.05 -6.87 22.11
C VAL A 117 8.73 -8.00 23.09
N VAL A 118 9.17 -7.86 24.33
CA VAL A 118 8.95 -8.82 25.40
C VAL A 118 7.44 -9.04 25.56
N GLY A 119 7.02 -10.27 25.31
CA GLY A 119 5.67 -10.74 25.64
C GLY A 119 4.78 -10.98 24.44
N GLN A 120 4.79 -12.17 23.99
CA GLN A 120 3.76 -12.99 23.33
C GLN A 120 4.29 -13.75 22.11
N ALA A 121 4.07 -15.05 22.08
CA ALA A 121 4.23 -15.91 20.91
C ALA A 121 3.15 -15.54 19.87
N GLY A 122 3.27 -14.33 19.29
CA GLY A 122 2.39 -13.80 18.26
C GLY A 122 3.05 -13.85 16.87
N LEU A 123 2.30 -13.43 15.86
CA LEU A 123 2.83 -13.25 14.52
C LEU A 123 3.98 -12.24 14.56
N GLY A 124 5.11 -12.59 13.91
CA GLY A 124 6.26 -11.69 13.77
C GLY A 124 6.02 -10.61 12.71
N VAL A 125 7.07 -9.85 12.38
CA VAL A 125 7.06 -8.83 11.33
C VAL A 125 6.98 -9.46 9.94
N ASN A 126 7.62 -10.63 9.73
CA ASN A 126 7.60 -11.35 8.47
C ASN A 126 6.25 -12.03 8.23
N THR A 127 5.63 -11.78 7.08
CA THR A 127 4.32 -12.34 6.71
C THR A 127 4.40 -13.55 5.79
N GLU A 128 5.60 -13.87 5.26
CA GLU A 128 5.79 -15.06 4.41
C GLU A 128 5.58 -16.33 5.23
N ASN A 129 4.85 -17.28 4.66
CA ASN A 129 4.54 -18.60 5.24
C ASN A 129 3.71 -18.60 6.57
N THR A 130 3.24 -17.42 7.02
CA THR A 130 2.39 -17.33 8.23
C THR A 130 0.96 -17.81 7.98
N ARG A 131 0.51 -17.90 6.73
CA ARG A 131 -0.89 -18.16 6.35
C ARG A 131 -1.87 -17.20 7.04
N SER A 132 -1.45 -15.97 7.31
CA SER A 132 -2.25 -14.97 8.00
C SER A 132 -2.54 -13.78 7.09
N TYR A 133 -3.72 -13.18 7.25
CA TYR A 133 -4.09 -11.92 6.59
C TYR A 133 -3.64 -10.69 7.37
N THR A 134 -3.09 -10.89 8.57
CA THR A 134 -2.53 -9.82 9.39
C THR A 134 -1.09 -10.13 9.81
N THR A 135 -0.44 -9.18 10.47
CA THR A 135 0.95 -9.26 10.96
C THR A 135 1.02 -8.84 12.41
N GLY A 136 1.99 -9.36 13.14
CA GLY A 136 2.25 -8.96 14.54
C GLY A 136 2.84 -7.56 14.65
N ALA A 137 3.56 -7.10 13.61
CA ALA A 137 4.12 -5.74 13.62
C ALA A 137 4.28 -5.19 12.20
N VAL A 138 4.36 -3.86 12.10
CA VAL A 138 4.65 -3.11 10.87
C VAL A 138 5.90 -2.26 11.06
N THR A 139 6.51 -1.83 9.94
CA THR A 139 7.80 -1.13 9.91
C THR A 139 7.74 0.28 9.34
N ILE A 140 6.57 0.73 8.92
CA ILE A 140 6.37 2.04 8.28
C ILE A 140 6.79 3.22 9.19
N GLY A 141 6.82 3.02 10.52
CA GLY A 141 7.24 3.99 11.54
C GLY A 141 8.69 3.85 12.02
N LYS A 142 9.58 3.16 11.30
CA LYS A 142 11.01 2.94 11.63
C LYS A 142 11.28 2.03 12.83
N SER A 143 10.27 1.66 13.58
CA SER A 143 10.33 0.61 14.60
C SER A 143 9.29 -0.47 14.31
N GLU A 144 9.52 -1.66 14.84
CA GLU A 144 8.62 -2.77 14.73
C GLU A 144 7.56 -2.65 15.82
N ARG A 145 6.32 -2.33 15.42
CA ARG A 145 5.21 -2.10 16.35
C ARG A 145 3.97 -2.83 15.92
N SER A 146 3.24 -3.35 16.90
CA SER A 146 1.92 -3.92 16.63
C SER A 146 0.97 -2.85 16.09
N LEU A 147 -0.01 -3.26 15.29
CA LEU A 147 -1.01 -2.33 14.75
C LEU A 147 -1.73 -1.57 15.87
N LYS A 148 -1.93 -2.21 17.03
CA LYS A 148 -2.61 -1.65 18.20
C LYS A 148 -1.84 -0.48 18.85
N GLU A 149 -0.52 -0.46 18.72
CA GLU A 149 0.34 0.54 19.35
C GLU A 149 0.59 1.79 18.48
N ILE A 150 0.20 1.77 17.20
CA ILE A 150 0.41 2.88 16.27
C ILE A 150 -0.79 3.83 16.32
N PRO A 151 -0.62 5.13 16.66
CA PRO A 151 -1.73 6.07 16.75
C PRO A 151 -2.12 6.66 15.39
N GLN A 152 -2.18 5.84 14.36
CA GLN A 152 -2.66 6.16 13.02
C GLN A 152 -3.25 4.90 12.37
N THR A 153 -4.13 5.09 11.39
CA THR A 153 -4.70 3.97 10.63
C THR A 153 -3.67 3.38 9.67
N VAL A 154 -3.38 2.09 9.81
CA VAL A 154 -2.49 1.31 8.94
C VAL A 154 -3.20 0.05 8.46
N THR A 155 -3.22 -0.17 7.15
CA THR A 155 -3.71 -1.41 6.51
C THR A 155 -2.52 -2.19 5.97
N VAL A 156 -2.51 -3.53 6.17
CA VAL A 156 -1.44 -4.42 5.68
C VAL A 156 -2.01 -5.42 4.67
N LEU A 157 -1.33 -5.55 3.54
CA LEU A 157 -1.54 -6.67 2.61
C LEU A 157 -0.39 -7.65 2.78
N THR A 158 -0.66 -8.75 3.44
CA THR A 158 0.32 -9.81 3.72
C THR A 158 0.60 -10.68 2.50
N ALA A 159 1.71 -11.43 2.54
CA ALA A 159 2.05 -12.41 1.50
C ALA A 159 0.91 -13.41 1.22
N GLN A 160 0.18 -13.84 2.26
CA GLN A 160 -0.95 -14.76 2.09
C GLN A 160 -2.13 -14.09 1.39
N ARG A 161 -2.47 -12.84 1.72
CA ARG A 161 -3.54 -12.09 1.07
C ARG A 161 -3.20 -11.81 -0.40
N ILE A 162 -1.95 -11.42 -0.69
CA ILE A 162 -1.42 -11.23 -2.05
C ILE A 162 -1.59 -12.51 -2.88
N LYS A 163 -1.24 -13.67 -2.29
CA LYS A 163 -1.37 -14.98 -2.92
C LYS A 163 -2.83 -15.36 -3.21
N ASP A 164 -3.73 -15.23 -2.24
CA ASP A 164 -5.12 -15.70 -2.36
C ASP A 164 -5.97 -14.84 -3.28
N GLN A 165 -5.72 -13.52 -3.29
CA GLN A 165 -6.39 -12.59 -4.19
C GLN A 165 -5.71 -12.45 -5.56
N ASN A 166 -4.62 -13.21 -5.79
CA ASN A 166 -3.86 -13.21 -7.04
C ASN A 166 -3.36 -11.82 -7.45
N ILE A 167 -2.84 -11.05 -6.49
CA ILE A 167 -2.32 -9.70 -6.66
C ILE A 167 -0.91 -9.80 -7.22
N THR A 168 -0.61 -9.13 -8.33
CA THR A 168 0.69 -9.24 -9.01
C THR A 168 1.45 -7.92 -9.11
N THR A 169 0.74 -6.79 -9.06
CA THR A 169 1.34 -5.46 -9.18
C THR A 169 0.90 -4.54 -8.04
N LEU A 170 1.66 -3.48 -7.81
CA LEU A 170 1.28 -2.45 -6.83
C LEU A 170 -0.05 -1.76 -7.21
N ASN A 171 -0.32 -1.61 -8.50
CA ASN A 171 -1.58 -1.04 -8.98
C ASN A 171 -2.79 -1.90 -8.57
N ASP A 172 -2.66 -3.23 -8.54
CA ASP A 172 -3.72 -4.14 -8.08
C ASP A 172 -4.01 -3.96 -6.57
N VAL A 173 -2.99 -3.58 -5.78
CA VAL A 173 -3.12 -3.34 -4.33
C VAL A 173 -4.09 -2.21 -4.04
N TYR A 174 -4.04 -1.12 -4.79
CA TYR A 174 -4.80 0.10 -4.48
C TYR A 174 -6.31 -0.15 -4.41
N GLY A 175 -6.85 -0.92 -5.36
CA GLY A 175 -8.27 -1.26 -5.41
C GLY A 175 -8.76 -2.15 -4.25
N LEU A 176 -7.85 -2.75 -3.49
CA LEU A 176 -8.13 -3.72 -2.42
C LEU A 176 -7.97 -3.13 -1.01
N VAL A 177 -7.30 -1.98 -0.89
CA VAL A 177 -7.16 -1.26 0.38
C VAL A 177 -8.45 -0.50 0.67
N PRO A 178 -9.10 -0.69 1.84
CA PRO A 178 -10.26 0.08 2.22
C PRO A 178 -9.96 1.59 2.22
N GLY A 179 -10.85 2.40 1.64
CA GLY A 179 -10.68 3.85 1.58
C GLY A 179 -9.66 4.37 0.57
N VAL A 180 -9.06 3.48 -0.25
CA VAL A 180 -8.18 3.88 -1.35
C VAL A 180 -8.90 3.70 -2.68
N VAL A 181 -8.74 4.69 -3.55
CA VAL A 181 -9.18 4.65 -4.96
C VAL A 181 -8.02 5.07 -5.85
N THR A 182 -8.08 4.73 -7.13
CA THR A 182 -7.11 5.18 -8.13
C THR A 182 -7.74 6.19 -9.08
N TYR A 183 -6.93 7.15 -9.51
CA TYR A 183 -7.28 8.09 -10.55
C TYR A 183 -6.07 8.27 -11.49
N GLY A 184 -6.30 8.20 -12.81
CA GLY A 184 -5.23 8.30 -13.80
C GLY A 184 -5.47 7.37 -14.99
N ALA A 185 -4.46 7.23 -15.83
CA ALA A 185 -4.50 6.46 -17.06
C ALA A 185 -4.38 4.94 -16.82
N LEU A 186 -5.01 4.12 -17.66
CA LEU A 186 -4.87 2.65 -17.61
C LEU A 186 -3.47 2.16 -18.03
N ASN A 187 -2.64 3.04 -18.55
CA ASN A 187 -1.26 2.75 -18.95
C ASN A 187 -0.29 2.52 -17.77
N GLY A 188 -0.79 2.51 -16.52
CA GLY A 188 -0.01 2.36 -15.29
C GLY A 188 0.38 3.67 -14.62
N ASP A 189 -0.07 4.82 -15.14
CA ASP A 189 0.10 6.13 -14.49
C ASP A 189 -1.06 6.44 -13.53
N ASN A 190 -1.56 5.40 -12.86
CA ASN A 190 -2.60 5.52 -11.85
C ASN A 190 -2.04 6.04 -10.54
N GLN A 191 -2.68 7.06 -9.98
CA GLN A 191 -2.32 7.61 -8.68
C GLN A 191 -3.31 7.15 -7.61
N PRO A 192 -2.84 6.64 -6.46
CA PRO A 192 -3.71 6.28 -5.35
C PRO A 192 -4.13 7.52 -4.57
N TYR A 193 -5.39 7.54 -4.15
CA TYR A 193 -5.98 8.57 -3.29
C TYR A 193 -6.59 7.94 -2.06
N ALA A 194 -6.38 8.56 -0.90
CA ALA A 194 -7.07 8.24 0.33
C ALA A 194 -7.50 9.53 1.04
N ARG A 195 -8.64 9.48 1.73
CA ARG A 195 -9.16 10.62 2.49
C ARG A 195 -9.25 11.91 1.67
N GLY A 196 -9.56 11.81 0.36
CA GLY A 196 -9.68 12.96 -0.54
C GLY A 196 -8.37 13.51 -1.10
N PHE A 197 -7.21 12.95 -0.74
CA PHE A 197 -5.89 13.43 -1.17
C PHE A 197 -5.07 12.31 -1.82
N GLU A 198 -4.16 12.69 -2.70
CA GLU A 198 -3.21 11.80 -3.34
C GLU A 198 -2.29 11.16 -2.29
N ILE A 199 -1.94 9.88 -2.49
CA ILE A 199 -0.84 9.22 -1.78
C ILE A 199 0.37 9.28 -2.69
N ASP A 200 1.23 10.26 -2.47
CA ASP A 200 2.47 10.50 -3.23
C ASP A 200 3.73 10.12 -2.43
N ASN A 201 3.55 9.62 -1.20
CA ASN A 201 4.62 9.21 -0.31
C ASN A 201 4.82 7.70 -0.38
N PHE A 202 6.00 7.29 -0.83
CA PHE A 202 6.39 5.89 -0.90
C PHE A 202 7.64 5.63 -0.07
N GLN A 203 7.70 4.42 0.47
CA GLN A 203 8.89 3.87 1.14
C GLN A 203 9.21 2.49 0.54
N ILE A 204 10.48 2.14 0.60
CA ILE A 204 10.91 0.76 0.40
C ILE A 204 11.75 0.38 1.61
N ASN A 205 11.32 -0.64 2.37
CA ASN A 205 11.90 -0.99 3.68
C ASN A 205 11.99 0.21 4.64
N GLY A 206 10.99 1.10 4.61
CA GLY A 206 10.97 2.31 5.44
C GLY A 206 11.84 3.47 4.93
N ILE A 207 12.61 3.33 3.83
CA ILE A 207 13.40 4.42 3.23
C ILE A 207 12.47 5.29 2.38
N PRO A 208 12.32 6.58 2.65
CA PRO A 208 11.50 7.47 1.86
C PRO A 208 12.01 7.61 0.43
N ILE A 209 11.09 7.64 -0.53
CA ILE A 209 11.33 7.98 -1.92
C ILE A 209 10.79 9.39 -2.14
N PRO A 210 11.57 10.34 -2.68
CA PRO A 210 11.14 11.71 -2.79
C PRO A 210 9.83 11.85 -3.56
N ALA A 211 8.84 12.46 -2.91
CA ALA A 211 7.66 12.99 -3.56
C ALA A 211 8.02 14.34 -4.20
N GLY A 212 7.44 14.68 -5.34
CA GLY A 212 7.56 16.07 -5.79
C GLY A 212 7.95 16.29 -7.24
N THR A 213 8.12 15.25 -8.01
CA THR A 213 7.95 15.36 -9.46
C THR A 213 6.97 14.27 -9.86
N SER A 214 6.00 14.57 -10.70
CA SER A 214 4.95 13.64 -11.17
C SER A 214 5.46 12.30 -11.74
N THR A 215 6.75 12.06 -11.67
CA THR A 215 7.49 10.93 -12.24
C THR A 215 8.11 9.99 -11.22
N GLY A 216 8.27 10.40 -9.95
CA GLY A 216 8.71 9.47 -8.89
C GLY A 216 7.68 8.37 -8.63
N ILE A 217 6.40 8.70 -8.75
CA ILE A 217 5.28 7.78 -8.55
C ILE A 217 5.16 6.80 -9.72
N THR A 218 5.32 7.25 -10.95
CA THR A 218 5.20 6.40 -12.15
C THR A 218 6.16 5.21 -12.15
N SER A 219 7.37 5.37 -11.60
CA SER A 219 8.33 4.27 -11.53
C SER A 219 7.88 3.12 -10.63
N LEU A 220 7.14 3.41 -9.55
CA LEU A 220 6.68 2.42 -8.57
C LEU A 220 5.34 1.78 -8.93
N ASN A 221 4.44 2.50 -9.60
CA ASN A 221 3.14 1.97 -10.02
C ASN A 221 3.28 0.73 -10.92
N TRP A 222 4.39 0.61 -11.64
CA TRP A 222 4.74 -0.56 -12.46
C TRP A 222 5.35 -1.72 -11.66
N SER A 223 5.57 -1.54 -10.34
CA SER A 223 6.25 -2.53 -9.51
C SER A 223 5.50 -3.86 -9.46
N ASP A 224 6.22 -4.91 -9.86
CA ASP A 224 5.79 -6.29 -9.68
C ASP A 224 6.01 -6.68 -8.21
N LEU A 225 5.02 -7.32 -7.60
CA LEU A 225 5.09 -7.72 -6.20
C LEU A 225 5.98 -8.94 -5.94
N ILE A 226 6.58 -9.55 -6.97
CA ILE A 226 7.53 -10.66 -6.81
C ILE A 226 8.70 -10.30 -5.89
N SER A 227 9.06 -9.01 -5.81
CA SER A 227 10.17 -8.51 -4.99
C SER A 227 9.78 -8.24 -3.52
N TYR A 228 8.49 -8.24 -3.20
CA TYR A 228 7.98 -7.79 -1.90
C TYR A 228 7.21 -8.89 -1.17
N GLU A 229 7.34 -8.91 0.15
CA GLU A 229 6.60 -9.84 1.00
C GLU A 229 5.27 -9.28 1.47
N ARG A 230 5.19 -7.95 1.67
CA ARG A 230 3.97 -7.26 2.08
C ARG A 230 3.96 -5.80 1.63
N VAL A 231 2.78 -5.21 1.68
CA VAL A 231 2.55 -3.77 1.47
C VAL A 231 1.85 -3.20 2.70
N GLU A 232 2.41 -2.13 3.28
CA GLU A 232 1.85 -1.40 4.41
C GLU A 232 1.33 -0.05 3.90
N VAL A 233 0.09 0.31 4.22
CA VAL A 233 -0.56 1.57 3.79
C VAL A 233 -0.99 2.35 5.03
N LEU A 234 -0.31 3.45 5.31
CA LEU A 234 -0.67 4.41 6.33
C LEU A 234 -1.54 5.51 5.72
N LYS A 235 -2.62 5.89 6.36
CA LYS A 235 -3.56 6.91 5.88
C LYS A 235 -3.44 8.20 6.69
N GLY A 236 -3.58 9.35 6.02
CA GLY A 236 -3.41 10.69 6.61
C GLY A 236 -1.97 11.19 6.53
N SER A 237 -1.70 12.34 7.14
CA SER A 237 -0.38 13.00 7.08
C SER A 237 0.74 12.12 7.63
N ALA A 238 1.83 11.95 6.87
CA ALA A 238 2.96 11.07 7.19
C ALA A 238 4.30 11.82 7.25
N GLY A 239 4.30 13.13 7.54
CA GLY A 239 5.47 14.00 7.39
C GLY A 239 6.66 13.66 8.28
N LEU A 240 6.45 13.04 9.46
CA LEU A 240 7.52 12.74 10.42
C LEU A 240 8.65 11.90 9.80
N PHE A 241 8.31 10.83 9.07
CA PHE A 241 9.31 9.92 8.49
C PHE A 241 9.46 10.08 6.97
N GLN A 242 8.52 10.79 6.31
CA GLN A 242 8.54 10.97 4.85
C GLN A 242 9.19 12.29 4.42
N GLY A 243 8.89 13.39 5.10
CA GLY A 243 9.28 14.73 4.71
C GLY A 243 8.19 15.42 3.88
N ALA A 244 8.52 15.82 2.65
CA ALA A 244 7.56 16.48 1.76
C ALA A 244 6.60 15.48 1.11
N GLY A 245 5.33 15.87 0.95
CA GLY A 245 4.29 15.08 0.28
C GLY A 245 2.88 15.55 0.58
N SER A 246 1.88 14.81 0.08
CA SER A 246 0.46 15.08 0.24
C SER A 246 -0.12 14.38 1.48
N PRO A 247 -1.21 14.90 2.07
CA PRO A 247 -1.79 14.32 3.30
C PRO A 247 -2.68 13.08 3.07
N GLY A 248 -2.61 12.44 1.89
CA GLY A 248 -3.36 11.20 1.62
C GLY A 248 -2.83 10.00 2.39
N GLY A 249 -1.53 9.91 2.58
CA GLY A 249 -0.91 8.79 3.29
C GLY A 249 0.49 8.46 2.82
N ALA A 250 0.94 7.25 3.20
CA ALA A 250 2.21 6.67 2.76
C ALA A 250 2.06 5.17 2.47
N ILE A 251 2.80 4.68 1.48
CA ILE A 251 2.85 3.26 1.12
C ILE A 251 4.27 2.74 1.31
N ASN A 252 4.44 1.73 2.16
CA ASN A 252 5.72 1.07 2.40
C ASN A 252 5.72 -0.32 1.75
N LEU A 253 6.66 -0.55 0.84
CA LEU A 253 6.92 -1.82 0.18
C LEU A 253 8.02 -2.55 0.93
N VAL A 254 7.70 -3.68 1.55
CA VAL A 254 8.67 -4.45 2.34
C VAL A 254 9.22 -5.59 1.48
N ARG A 255 10.54 -5.58 1.24
CA ARG A 255 11.22 -6.57 0.38
C ARG A 255 11.24 -7.95 1.04
N LYS A 256 11.22 -8.98 0.19
CA LYS A 256 11.51 -10.37 0.58
C LYS A 256 12.93 -10.49 1.12
N ARG A 257 13.11 -11.33 2.13
CA ARG A 257 14.41 -11.65 2.75
C ARG A 257 14.89 -13.04 2.33
N ALA A 258 16.19 -13.30 2.44
CA ALA A 258 16.75 -14.62 2.21
C ALA A 258 16.65 -15.49 3.48
N SER A 259 16.28 -16.76 3.31
CA SER A 259 16.23 -17.77 4.39
C SER A 259 17.46 -18.67 4.35
N GLY A 260 17.87 -19.17 5.51
CA GLY A 260 18.93 -20.21 5.60
C GLY A 260 18.50 -21.58 5.08
N ASP A 261 17.20 -21.83 4.98
CA ASP A 261 16.68 -23.10 4.45
C ASP A 261 16.45 -22.99 2.94
N PHE A 262 16.84 -24.07 2.23
CA PHE A 262 16.57 -24.13 0.80
C PHE A 262 15.06 -24.18 0.54
N LYS A 263 14.59 -23.31 -0.33
CA LYS A 263 13.21 -23.30 -0.82
C LYS A 263 13.19 -22.92 -2.29
N LEU A 264 12.40 -23.66 -3.06
CA LEU A 264 12.11 -23.37 -4.46
C LEU A 264 10.59 -23.31 -4.62
N SER A 265 10.09 -22.18 -5.07
CA SER A 265 8.67 -22.06 -5.43
C SER A 265 8.49 -21.63 -6.88
N THR A 266 7.46 -22.15 -7.53
CA THR A 266 7.06 -21.72 -8.86
C THR A 266 5.57 -21.38 -8.89
N VAL A 267 5.22 -20.43 -9.74
CA VAL A 267 3.82 -20.06 -10.01
C VAL A 267 3.63 -20.02 -11.52
N THR A 268 2.66 -20.80 -12.00
CA THR A 268 2.21 -20.80 -13.41
C THR A 268 0.78 -20.36 -13.46
N GLN A 269 0.49 -19.35 -14.28
CA GLN A 269 -0.86 -18.79 -14.41
C GLN A 269 -1.29 -18.72 -15.87
N ALA A 270 -2.58 -19.00 -16.11
CA ALA A 270 -3.23 -18.85 -17.41
C ALA A 270 -4.65 -18.30 -17.21
N GLY A 271 -4.97 -17.23 -17.91
CA GLY A 271 -6.24 -16.53 -17.71
C GLY A 271 -6.83 -15.91 -18.95
N THR A 272 -7.97 -15.29 -18.76
CA THR A 272 -8.72 -14.57 -19.79
C THR A 272 -7.84 -13.49 -20.42
N TRP A 273 -8.04 -13.18 -21.70
CA TRP A 273 -7.28 -12.23 -22.52
C TRP A 273 -5.80 -12.58 -22.65
N ASP A 274 -5.51 -13.86 -22.94
CA ASP A 274 -4.13 -14.35 -23.13
C ASP A 274 -3.19 -13.97 -21.99
N ASN A 275 -3.69 -13.96 -20.76
CA ASN A 275 -2.92 -13.58 -19.58
C ASN A 275 -2.15 -14.80 -19.06
N TYR A 276 -0.87 -14.87 -19.37
CA TYR A 276 0.03 -15.93 -18.93
C TYR A 276 1.14 -15.35 -18.06
N ARG A 277 1.38 -15.98 -16.92
CA ARG A 277 2.45 -15.58 -15.98
C ARG A 277 3.22 -16.80 -15.49
N GLN A 278 4.54 -16.66 -15.43
CA GLN A 278 5.46 -17.61 -14.82
C GLN A 278 6.29 -16.91 -13.76
N GLU A 279 6.42 -17.55 -12.58
CA GLU A 279 7.31 -17.09 -11.50
C GLU A 279 8.22 -18.23 -11.05
N VAL A 280 9.44 -17.86 -10.65
CA VAL A 280 10.39 -18.74 -9.97
C VAL A 280 11.00 -17.95 -8.82
N ASP A 281 11.01 -18.53 -7.62
CA ASP A 281 11.60 -17.93 -6.41
C ASP A 281 12.41 -18.99 -5.70
N VAL A 282 13.72 -18.82 -5.64
CA VAL A 282 14.66 -19.74 -5.00
C VAL A 282 15.47 -19.02 -3.94
N GLN A 283 15.65 -19.65 -2.79
CA GLN A 283 16.43 -19.12 -1.70
C GLN A 283 17.12 -20.23 -0.90
N GLY A 284 18.15 -19.86 -0.16
CA GLY A 284 18.87 -20.79 0.71
C GLY A 284 20.19 -20.24 1.22
N ALA A 285 20.81 -21.00 2.14
CA ALA A 285 22.18 -20.74 2.58
C ALA A 285 23.18 -21.00 1.45
N LEU A 286 24.22 -20.17 1.40
CA LEU A 286 25.32 -20.28 0.44
C LEU A 286 26.63 -20.77 1.09
N ASN A 287 26.62 -20.94 2.43
CA ASN A 287 27.71 -21.56 3.19
C ASN A 287 27.12 -22.51 4.27
N GLU A 288 27.97 -23.36 4.83
CA GLU A 288 27.55 -24.39 5.81
C GLU A 288 27.02 -23.76 7.12
N GLU A 289 27.60 -22.65 7.55
CA GLU A 289 27.22 -21.91 8.75
C GLU A 289 25.91 -21.13 8.62
N LYS A 290 25.33 -21.10 7.41
CA LYS A 290 24.11 -20.34 7.08
C LYS A 290 24.21 -18.82 7.34
N THR A 291 25.43 -18.31 7.54
CA THR A 291 25.69 -16.89 7.73
C THR A 291 25.59 -16.08 6.44
N LEU A 292 25.84 -16.73 5.30
CA LEU A 292 25.63 -16.16 3.96
C LEU A 292 24.40 -16.81 3.31
N ARG A 293 23.40 -16.00 3.00
CA ARG A 293 22.13 -16.45 2.42
C ARG A 293 21.82 -15.68 1.14
N GLY A 294 21.17 -16.34 0.20
CA GLY A 294 20.76 -15.72 -1.05
C GLY A 294 19.33 -16.03 -1.43
N ARG A 295 18.70 -15.09 -2.13
CA ARG A 295 17.39 -15.28 -2.78
C ARG A 295 17.40 -14.66 -4.16
N LEU A 296 16.81 -15.37 -5.12
CA LEU A 296 16.55 -14.90 -6.47
C LEU A 296 15.09 -15.19 -6.82
N ALA A 297 14.34 -14.16 -7.18
CA ALA A 297 12.95 -14.28 -7.61
C ALA A 297 12.77 -13.61 -8.97
N THR A 298 12.14 -14.30 -9.92
CA THR A 298 11.89 -13.77 -11.26
C THR A 298 10.47 -14.07 -11.71
N SER A 299 9.90 -13.15 -12.48
CA SER A 299 8.58 -13.29 -13.10
C SER A 299 8.61 -12.83 -14.55
N TYR A 300 7.79 -13.47 -15.37
CA TYR A 300 7.45 -13.01 -16.70
C TYR A 300 5.94 -13.10 -16.90
N ASN A 301 5.34 -12.04 -17.41
CA ASN A 301 3.90 -11.97 -17.69
C ASN A 301 3.65 -11.40 -19.08
N THR A 302 2.73 -11.99 -19.82
CA THR A 302 2.18 -11.42 -21.06
C THR A 302 0.66 -11.45 -20.99
N ARG A 303 0.02 -10.37 -21.45
CA ARG A 303 -1.44 -10.28 -21.48
C ARG A 303 -1.94 -9.35 -22.57
N SER A 304 -3.16 -9.62 -23.03
CA SER A 304 -4.00 -8.63 -23.70
C SER A 304 -4.92 -7.96 -22.67
N TYR A 305 -5.58 -6.88 -23.02
CA TYR A 305 -6.61 -6.24 -22.21
C TYR A 305 -7.99 -6.51 -22.82
N PHE A 306 -9.06 -6.25 -22.05
CA PHE A 306 -10.44 -6.43 -22.55
C PHE A 306 -10.81 -5.41 -23.64
N TYR A 307 -10.09 -4.32 -23.75
CA TYR A 307 -10.26 -3.30 -24.78
C TYR A 307 -9.36 -3.55 -26.00
N ASP A 308 -9.81 -3.05 -27.15
CA ASP A 308 -9.21 -3.37 -28.44
C ASP A 308 -7.74 -2.93 -28.55
N GLY A 309 -6.88 -3.80 -29.01
CA GLY A 309 -5.46 -3.54 -29.28
C GLY A 309 -4.54 -3.52 -28.06
N GLY A 310 -5.08 -3.35 -26.86
CA GLY A 310 -4.28 -3.23 -25.62
C GLY A 310 -3.51 -4.50 -25.29
N LYS A 311 -2.17 -4.38 -25.08
CA LYS A 311 -1.28 -5.51 -24.73
C LYS A 311 -0.19 -5.05 -23.76
N SER A 312 0.29 -5.98 -22.94
CA SER A 312 1.43 -5.75 -22.04
C SER A 312 2.32 -6.99 -21.95
N LYS A 313 3.64 -6.77 -21.91
CA LYS A 313 4.64 -7.77 -21.54
C LYS A 313 5.45 -7.21 -20.39
N ARG A 314 5.67 -7.99 -19.34
CA ARG A 314 6.44 -7.57 -18.17
C ARG A 314 7.43 -8.65 -17.76
N ALA A 315 8.64 -8.22 -17.41
CA ALA A 315 9.64 -9.06 -16.77
C ALA A 315 10.11 -8.39 -15.48
N SER A 316 10.30 -9.15 -14.43
CA SER A 316 10.86 -8.65 -13.18
C SER A 316 11.82 -9.68 -12.60
N THR A 317 12.95 -9.19 -12.09
CA THR A 317 13.95 -10.02 -11.40
C THR A 317 14.41 -9.30 -10.15
N TYR A 318 14.39 -9.99 -9.03
CA TYR A 318 14.83 -9.53 -7.72
C TYR A 318 15.92 -10.46 -7.21
N GLY A 319 17.02 -9.91 -6.71
CA GLY A 319 18.07 -10.67 -6.05
C GLY A 319 18.51 -10.00 -4.76
N VAL A 320 18.75 -10.79 -3.70
CA VAL A 320 19.31 -10.32 -2.44
C VAL A 320 20.30 -11.32 -1.89
N LEU A 321 21.41 -10.79 -1.36
CA LEU A 321 22.38 -11.50 -0.52
C LEU A 321 22.33 -10.90 0.88
N GLU A 322 22.33 -11.77 1.89
CA GLU A 322 22.37 -11.40 3.31
C GLU A 322 23.56 -12.10 3.97
N PHE A 323 24.31 -11.33 4.71
CA PHE A 323 25.52 -11.80 5.38
C PHE A 323 25.53 -11.36 6.86
N ASP A 324 25.51 -12.31 7.76
CA ASP A 324 25.76 -12.09 9.18
C ASP A 324 27.27 -11.94 9.38
N LEU A 325 27.75 -10.67 9.38
CA LEU A 325 29.17 -10.35 9.56
C LEU A 325 29.66 -10.81 10.93
N ASN A 326 28.81 -10.69 11.91
CA ASN A 326 28.93 -11.21 13.27
C ASN A 326 27.52 -11.34 13.87
N PRO A 327 27.34 -11.88 15.10
CA PRO A 327 26.02 -12.02 15.72
C PRO A 327 25.18 -10.74 15.81
N ASP A 328 25.82 -9.58 15.86
CA ASP A 328 25.18 -8.28 16.06
C ASP A 328 25.04 -7.51 14.75
N THR A 329 25.60 -7.97 13.62
CA THR A 329 25.66 -7.20 12.37
C THR A 329 25.15 -7.99 11.17
N LEU A 330 24.03 -7.57 10.61
CA LEU A 330 23.50 -8.08 9.33
C LEU A 330 23.75 -7.08 8.21
N LEU A 331 24.37 -7.54 7.14
CA LEU A 331 24.53 -6.81 5.89
C LEU A 331 23.59 -7.42 4.84
N SER A 332 22.90 -6.59 4.08
CA SER A 332 22.04 -7.00 2.97
C SER A 332 22.36 -6.16 1.75
N ALA A 333 22.54 -6.79 0.61
CA ALA A 333 22.74 -6.10 -0.67
C ALA A 333 21.96 -6.81 -1.77
N GLY A 334 21.41 -6.06 -2.70
CA GLY A 334 20.63 -6.67 -3.77
C GLY A 334 20.21 -5.72 -4.87
N PHE A 335 19.42 -6.25 -5.78
CA PHE A 335 18.90 -5.50 -6.92
C PHE A 335 17.46 -5.89 -7.26
N THR A 336 16.79 -4.99 -7.95
CA THR A 336 15.51 -5.26 -8.63
C THR A 336 15.62 -4.71 -10.05
N TYR A 337 15.32 -5.53 -11.05
CA TYR A 337 15.20 -5.14 -12.44
C TYR A 337 13.76 -5.38 -12.89
N GLN A 338 13.17 -4.42 -13.57
CA GLN A 338 11.82 -4.52 -14.12
C GLN A 338 11.76 -3.87 -15.50
N ASN A 339 11.08 -4.53 -16.41
CA ASN A 339 10.76 -4.03 -17.73
C ASN A 339 9.27 -4.25 -18.01
N ALA A 340 8.63 -3.28 -18.65
CA ALA A 340 7.25 -3.38 -19.11
C ALA A 340 7.10 -2.76 -20.50
N ASP A 341 6.70 -3.57 -21.47
CA ASP A 341 6.38 -3.15 -22.84
C ASP A 341 4.87 -3.12 -22.99
N ASN A 342 4.30 -1.95 -23.15
CA ASN A 342 2.86 -1.76 -23.28
C ASN A 342 2.52 -1.20 -24.66
N ARG A 343 1.43 -1.68 -25.25
CA ARG A 343 0.98 -1.29 -26.61
C ARG A 343 -0.49 -0.92 -26.57
N SER A 344 -0.85 0.16 -27.25
CA SER A 344 -2.23 0.66 -27.39
C SER A 344 -2.98 0.75 -26.07
N THR A 345 -2.26 1.13 -24.99
CA THR A 345 -2.89 1.35 -23.67
C THR A 345 -3.61 2.69 -23.67
N MET A 346 -4.83 2.70 -23.20
CA MET A 346 -5.68 3.88 -23.16
C MET A 346 -5.14 4.90 -22.15
N ASP A 347 -4.65 6.05 -22.61
CA ASP A 347 -4.07 7.10 -21.76
C ASP A 347 -5.14 8.08 -21.25
N TRP A 348 -6.01 8.60 -22.12
CA TRP A 348 -7.02 9.61 -21.76
C TRP A 348 -8.44 9.07 -21.56
N GLY A 349 -8.66 7.77 -21.68
CA GLY A 349 -9.95 7.16 -21.48
C GLY A 349 -11.03 7.63 -22.49
N LEU A 350 -12.27 7.52 -22.07
CA LEU A 350 -13.44 7.83 -22.88
C LEU A 350 -14.03 9.19 -22.46
N PRO A 351 -14.49 10.04 -23.42
CA PRO A 351 -15.25 11.25 -23.14
C PRO A 351 -16.74 10.94 -22.88
N GLY A 352 -17.48 11.94 -22.42
CA GLY A 352 -18.93 12.00 -22.40
C GLY A 352 -19.49 13.06 -23.34
N TYR A 353 -20.80 13.18 -23.40
CA TYR A 353 -21.43 14.27 -24.12
C TYR A 353 -21.30 15.59 -23.35
N LYS A 354 -21.32 16.72 -24.07
CA LYS A 354 -21.21 18.08 -23.49
C LYS A 354 -22.32 18.42 -22.50
N ASP A 355 -23.44 17.69 -22.51
CA ASP A 355 -24.56 17.84 -21.58
C ASP A 355 -24.40 17.00 -20.31
N GLY A 356 -23.31 16.24 -20.19
CA GLY A 356 -22.99 15.36 -19.07
C GLY A 356 -23.55 13.93 -19.21
N SER A 357 -24.31 13.65 -20.25
CA SER A 357 -24.78 12.28 -20.51
C SER A 357 -23.64 11.37 -21.04
N LYS A 358 -23.80 10.06 -20.88
CA LYS A 358 -22.82 9.07 -21.32
C LYS A 358 -22.98 8.77 -22.81
N ILE A 359 -21.84 8.64 -23.49
CA ILE A 359 -21.79 8.08 -24.85
C ILE A 359 -21.84 6.56 -24.71
N ASP A 360 -22.68 5.90 -25.51
CA ASP A 360 -22.86 4.44 -25.50
C ASP A 360 -21.74 3.73 -26.30
N PHE A 361 -20.52 3.80 -25.76
CA PHE A 361 -19.39 3.07 -26.30
C PHE A 361 -19.50 1.58 -25.97
N LYS A 362 -19.03 0.74 -26.90
CA LYS A 362 -18.76 -0.66 -26.56
C LYS A 362 -17.74 -0.73 -25.45
N ARG A 363 -17.89 -1.69 -24.53
CA ARG A 363 -16.95 -1.87 -23.40
C ARG A 363 -15.50 -2.10 -23.88
N SER A 364 -15.30 -2.65 -25.08
CA SER A 364 -13.99 -2.84 -25.70
C SER A 364 -13.44 -1.61 -26.43
N THR A 365 -14.20 -0.51 -26.55
CA THR A 365 -13.74 0.68 -27.27
C THR A 365 -12.43 1.20 -26.71
N ASN A 366 -11.46 1.39 -27.63
CA ASN A 366 -10.18 2.02 -27.35
C ASN A 366 -9.97 3.15 -28.36
N LEU A 367 -9.84 4.38 -27.88
CA LEU A 367 -9.62 5.56 -28.70
C LEU A 367 -8.13 5.93 -28.86
N SER A 368 -7.23 5.11 -28.35
CA SER A 368 -5.78 5.25 -28.52
C SER A 368 -5.32 4.72 -29.88
N SER A 369 -4.28 5.31 -30.44
CA SER A 369 -3.67 4.85 -31.69
C SER A 369 -3.13 3.41 -31.58
N PRO A 370 -3.25 2.60 -32.64
CA PRO A 370 -2.59 1.29 -32.71
C PRO A 370 -1.06 1.37 -32.67
N SER A 371 -0.47 2.55 -32.89
CA SER A 371 0.98 2.81 -32.79
C SER A 371 1.44 3.24 -31.40
N ASP A 372 0.52 3.47 -30.46
CA ASP A 372 0.87 3.89 -29.10
C ASP A 372 1.66 2.81 -28.36
N TYR A 373 2.68 3.25 -27.66
CA TYR A 373 3.50 2.40 -26.80
C TYR A 373 3.94 3.16 -25.56
N ASN A 374 4.25 2.39 -24.50
CA ASN A 374 4.79 2.88 -23.26
C ASN A 374 5.76 1.83 -22.71
N ASP A 375 7.05 2.02 -23.03
CA ASP A 375 8.12 1.12 -22.65
C ASP A 375 8.81 1.67 -21.40
N VAL A 376 8.78 0.91 -20.34
CA VAL A 376 9.30 1.28 -19.01
C VAL A 376 10.37 0.31 -18.59
N GLU A 377 11.50 0.83 -18.14
CA GLU A 377 12.59 0.05 -17.53
C GLU A 377 12.98 0.68 -16.20
N SER A 378 13.07 -0.13 -15.16
CA SER A 378 13.53 0.29 -13.84
C SER A 378 14.59 -0.67 -13.31
N THR A 379 15.71 -0.13 -12.88
CA THR A 379 16.77 -0.87 -12.18
C THR A 379 17.00 -0.21 -10.84
N GLN A 380 16.96 -1.00 -9.78
CA GLN A 380 17.24 -0.54 -8.44
C GLN A 380 18.33 -1.39 -7.81
N TYR A 381 19.31 -0.76 -7.17
CA TYR A 381 20.29 -1.39 -6.31
C TYR A 381 20.06 -0.89 -4.88
N PHE A 382 20.26 -1.77 -3.90
CA PHE A 382 20.11 -1.41 -2.51
C PHE A 382 21.17 -2.05 -1.64
N PHE A 383 21.46 -1.38 -0.54
CA PHE A 383 22.30 -1.88 0.54
C PHE A 383 21.68 -1.50 1.88
N GLU A 384 21.73 -2.41 2.84
CA GLU A 384 21.26 -2.22 4.22
C GLU A 384 22.27 -2.84 5.18
N ALA A 385 22.66 -2.09 6.20
CA ALA A 385 23.43 -2.58 7.34
C ALA A 385 22.63 -2.34 8.62
N LYS A 386 22.38 -3.41 9.36
CA LYS A 386 21.76 -3.37 10.69
C LYS A 386 22.78 -3.83 11.71
N HIS A 387 22.99 -3.02 12.75
CA HIS A 387 23.92 -3.33 13.82
C HIS A 387 23.23 -3.16 15.18
N GLN A 388 23.25 -4.23 15.97
CA GLN A 388 22.80 -4.22 17.36
C GLN A 388 23.93 -3.65 18.20
N LEU A 389 23.78 -2.42 18.69
CA LEU A 389 24.81 -1.74 19.51
C LEU A 389 24.89 -2.36 20.90
N ASN A 390 23.76 -2.76 21.46
CA ASN A 390 23.58 -3.52 22.68
C ASN A 390 22.14 -4.08 22.73
N GLU A 391 21.71 -4.69 23.83
CA GLU A 391 20.36 -5.29 23.96
C GLU A 391 19.21 -4.32 23.67
N ASP A 392 19.43 -3.02 23.86
CA ASP A 392 18.42 -1.97 23.77
C ASP A 392 18.50 -1.12 22.50
N TRP A 393 19.67 -1.01 21.88
CA TRP A 393 19.94 -0.04 20.83
C TRP A 393 20.36 -0.69 19.53
N LYS A 394 19.73 -0.29 18.45
CA LYS A 394 20.01 -0.74 17.08
C LYS A 394 20.24 0.45 16.14
N ALA A 395 21.28 0.39 15.35
CA ALA A 395 21.56 1.33 14.26
C ALA A 395 21.23 0.67 12.91
N THR A 396 20.64 1.45 12.01
CA THR A 396 20.33 1.02 10.64
C THR A 396 20.83 2.07 9.66
N LEU A 397 21.67 1.63 8.71
CA LEU A 397 22.01 2.39 7.51
C LEU A 397 21.40 1.69 6.30
N ALA A 398 20.64 2.42 5.51
CA ALA A 398 20.03 1.86 4.31
C ALA A 398 20.14 2.85 3.14
N THR A 399 20.46 2.35 1.95
CA THR A 399 20.58 3.16 0.74
C THR A 399 19.95 2.46 -0.45
N ASN A 400 19.37 3.25 -1.34
CA ASN A 400 18.81 2.82 -2.62
C ASN A 400 19.34 3.71 -3.73
N TYR A 401 19.72 3.10 -4.85
CA TYR A 401 19.91 3.77 -6.13
C TYR A 401 18.86 3.25 -7.10
N THR A 402 18.13 4.13 -7.78
CA THR A 402 17.15 3.76 -8.79
C THR A 402 17.45 4.49 -10.09
N ARG A 403 17.48 3.75 -11.19
CA ARG A 403 17.44 4.27 -12.55
C ARG A 403 16.11 3.88 -13.17
N PHE A 404 15.40 4.87 -13.70
CA PHE A 404 14.12 4.68 -14.40
C PHE A 404 14.20 5.29 -15.78
N ASN A 405 13.79 4.55 -16.80
CA ASN A 405 13.69 4.98 -18.18
C ASN A 405 12.26 4.80 -18.67
N LEU A 406 11.75 5.78 -19.40
CA LEU A 406 10.48 5.73 -20.11
C LEU A 406 10.72 6.12 -21.56
N ASP A 407 10.21 5.34 -22.49
CA ASP A 407 10.06 5.71 -23.90
C ASP A 407 8.61 5.45 -24.35
N ALA A 408 7.93 6.51 -24.81
CA ALA A 408 6.50 6.42 -25.02
C ALA A 408 6.03 7.26 -26.21
N LEU A 409 4.96 6.79 -26.81
CA LEU A 409 4.13 7.52 -27.78
C LEU A 409 2.68 7.40 -27.30
N TYR A 410 2.07 8.51 -27.04
CA TYR A 410 0.67 8.59 -26.60
C TYR A 410 -0.16 9.35 -27.63
N SER A 411 -1.34 8.82 -27.91
CA SER A 411 -2.41 9.55 -28.59
C SER A 411 -3.60 9.70 -27.66
N ASN A 412 -4.23 10.83 -27.72
CA ASN A 412 -5.32 11.22 -26.84
C ASN A 412 -6.51 11.69 -27.67
N THR A 413 -7.68 11.12 -27.37
CA THR A 413 -8.94 11.48 -28.03
C THR A 413 -9.91 11.95 -26.98
N GLY A 414 -10.46 13.14 -27.16
CA GLY A 414 -11.40 13.73 -26.20
C GLY A 414 -12.03 14.99 -26.75
N GLY A 415 -12.81 15.67 -25.92
CA GLY A 415 -13.45 16.93 -26.26
C GLY A 415 -14.88 17.04 -25.76
N GLN A 416 -15.56 18.09 -26.16
CA GLN A 416 -16.96 18.38 -25.80
C GLN A 416 -17.89 17.87 -26.89
N ILE A 417 -18.29 16.61 -26.78
CA ILE A 417 -19.02 15.89 -27.83
C ILE A 417 -20.48 16.36 -27.89
N ASP A 418 -20.96 16.70 -29.09
CA ASP A 418 -22.36 17.07 -29.32
C ASP A 418 -23.26 15.81 -29.33
N PRO A 419 -24.34 15.75 -28.50
CA PRO A 419 -25.23 14.59 -28.49
C PRO A 419 -26.11 14.46 -29.74
N ILE A 420 -26.14 15.47 -30.63
CA ILE A 420 -26.98 15.45 -31.84
C ILE A 420 -26.27 14.70 -32.98
N ASP A 421 -24.99 14.98 -33.19
CA ASP A 421 -24.24 14.47 -34.35
C ASP A 421 -22.92 13.76 -33.99
N ASN A 422 -22.61 13.61 -32.67
CA ASN A 422 -21.39 13.00 -32.15
C ASN A 422 -20.10 13.75 -32.50
N SER A 423 -20.19 14.98 -32.97
CA SER A 423 -19.05 15.82 -33.33
C SER A 423 -18.43 16.54 -32.11
N GLY A 424 -17.30 17.24 -32.31
CA GLY A 424 -16.66 18.07 -31.28
C GLY A 424 -15.52 17.37 -30.55
N ALA A 425 -15.20 16.14 -30.91
CA ALA A 425 -13.98 15.47 -30.47
C ALA A 425 -12.76 15.98 -31.26
N TYR A 426 -11.61 15.86 -30.62
CA TYR A 426 -10.30 16.08 -31.24
C TYR A 426 -9.33 14.96 -30.85
N ASN A 427 -8.33 14.74 -31.69
CA ASN A 427 -7.26 13.79 -31.43
C ASN A 427 -5.91 14.50 -31.49
N TRP A 428 -4.99 14.12 -30.61
CA TRP A 428 -3.62 14.63 -30.62
C TRP A 428 -2.67 13.54 -30.11
N ALA A 429 -1.39 13.63 -30.50
CA ALA A 429 -0.37 12.67 -30.07
C ALA A 429 0.93 13.37 -29.69
N GLU A 430 1.71 12.74 -28.82
CA GLU A 430 2.99 13.23 -28.35
C GLU A 430 3.94 12.07 -28.04
N GLY A 431 5.20 12.21 -28.47
CA GLY A 431 6.26 11.32 -28.02
C GLY A 431 6.90 11.82 -26.72
N ARG A 432 7.19 10.90 -25.81
CA ARG A 432 7.87 11.15 -24.53
C ARG A 432 9.08 10.26 -24.38
N GLY A 433 10.16 10.83 -23.81
CA GLY A 433 11.31 10.07 -23.33
C GLY A 433 11.72 10.59 -21.96
N GLU A 434 12.07 9.72 -21.03
CA GLU A 434 12.47 10.11 -19.69
C GLU A 434 13.59 9.24 -19.17
N ASN A 435 14.55 9.89 -18.50
CA ASN A 435 15.57 9.24 -17.69
C ASN A 435 15.52 9.87 -16.30
N ASN A 436 15.35 9.06 -15.27
CA ASN A 436 15.35 9.50 -13.89
C ASN A 436 16.35 8.68 -13.09
N TYR A 437 17.19 9.37 -12.31
CA TYR A 437 18.21 8.80 -11.43
C TYR A 437 17.93 9.27 -10.01
N GLN A 438 17.80 8.34 -9.06
CA GLN A 438 17.49 8.66 -7.67
C GLN A 438 18.46 7.96 -6.72
N TYR A 439 18.97 8.69 -5.75
CA TYR A 439 19.77 8.21 -4.63
C TYR A 439 19.04 8.55 -3.33
N ASN A 440 18.80 7.54 -2.51
CA ASN A 440 18.11 7.72 -1.23
C ASN A 440 18.93 7.01 -0.15
N THR A 441 19.30 7.71 0.91
CA THR A 441 20.04 7.16 2.05
C THR A 441 19.34 7.57 3.33
N ASP A 442 19.22 6.63 4.25
CA ASP A 442 18.62 6.82 5.56
C ASP A 442 19.50 6.17 6.62
N LEU A 443 19.86 6.95 7.63
CA LEU A 443 20.62 6.50 8.81
C LEU A 443 19.81 6.82 10.05
N PHE A 444 19.49 5.80 10.84
CA PHE A 444 18.78 6.02 12.10
C PHE A 444 19.20 5.04 13.17
N VAL A 445 19.00 5.49 14.41
CA VAL A 445 19.15 4.68 15.61
C VAL A 445 17.79 4.63 16.30
N ASN A 446 17.36 3.45 16.66
CA ASN A 446 16.22 3.24 17.54
C ASN A 446 16.66 2.51 18.78
N GLY A 447 16.16 2.94 19.92
CA GLY A 447 16.57 2.36 21.18
C GLY A 447 15.52 2.49 22.26
N ASN A 448 15.60 1.58 23.22
CA ASN A 448 14.79 1.61 24.41
C ASN A 448 15.63 2.06 25.59
N PHE A 449 14.99 2.74 26.51
CA PHE A 449 15.61 3.20 27.75
C PHE A 449 14.56 3.32 28.86
N ASP A 450 15.02 3.30 30.10
CA ASP A 450 14.10 3.44 31.24
C ASP A 450 13.90 4.92 31.56
N MET A 451 12.63 5.35 31.55
CA MET A 451 12.18 6.68 31.96
C MET A 451 10.94 6.55 32.85
N LEU A 452 10.89 7.26 33.95
CA LEU A 452 9.82 7.18 34.96
C LEU A 452 9.64 5.75 35.53
N GLY A 453 10.73 4.96 35.58
CA GLY A 453 10.72 3.55 36.00
C GLY A 453 10.06 2.61 34.97
N ARG A 454 9.94 3.00 33.71
CA ARG A 454 9.28 2.26 32.63
C ARG A 454 10.04 2.31 31.33
N ARG A 455 9.82 1.29 30.50
CA ARG A 455 10.44 1.18 29.18
C ARG A 455 9.87 2.23 28.24
N SER A 456 10.72 3.08 27.69
CA SER A 456 10.44 4.14 26.72
C SER A 456 11.28 3.92 25.47
N GLU A 457 10.88 4.48 24.32
CA GLU A 457 11.58 4.32 23.04
C GLU A 457 11.96 5.68 22.45
N VAL A 458 13.14 5.76 21.85
CA VAL A 458 13.56 6.90 21.03
C VAL A 458 13.99 6.43 19.65
N ILE A 459 13.64 7.21 18.63
CA ILE A 459 14.13 7.08 17.26
C ILE A 459 14.76 8.42 16.89
N LEU A 460 15.98 8.39 16.39
CA LEU A 460 16.69 9.55 15.87
C LEU A 460 17.29 9.19 14.52
N GLY A 461 17.12 10.03 13.52
CA GLY A 461 17.65 9.72 12.19
C GLY A 461 17.82 10.93 11.29
N ALA A 462 18.53 10.67 10.19
CA ALA A 462 18.77 11.60 9.11
C ALA A 462 18.61 10.89 7.76
N ASN A 463 18.01 11.56 6.80
CA ASN A 463 17.95 11.06 5.44
C ASN A 463 18.38 12.10 4.42
N LEU A 464 18.87 11.58 3.29
CA LEU A 464 19.33 12.34 2.13
C LEU A 464 18.70 11.71 0.90
N SER A 465 18.14 12.54 0.02
CA SER A 465 17.58 12.11 -1.26
C SER A 465 18.03 13.06 -2.35
N HIS A 466 18.47 12.51 -3.47
CA HIS A 466 18.80 13.25 -4.69
C HIS A 466 18.10 12.61 -5.88
N SER A 467 17.41 13.41 -6.69
CA SER A 467 16.78 12.96 -7.91
C SER A 467 17.17 13.89 -9.06
N LYS A 468 17.59 13.30 -10.19
CA LYS A 468 17.82 14.00 -11.45
C LYS A 468 16.98 13.37 -12.54
N ARG A 469 16.09 14.17 -13.11
CA ARG A 469 15.19 13.78 -14.20
C ARG A 469 15.51 14.56 -15.47
N VAL A 470 15.60 13.85 -16.59
CA VAL A 470 15.69 14.44 -17.93
C VAL A 470 14.51 13.92 -18.74
N ALA A 471 13.58 14.79 -19.06
CA ALA A 471 12.37 14.50 -19.82
C ALA A 471 12.43 15.19 -21.19
N ALA A 472 12.26 14.41 -22.24
CA ALA A 472 12.18 14.87 -23.62
C ALA A 472 10.74 14.75 -24.16
N ARG A 473 10.34 15.73 -24.97
CA ARG A 473 9.09 15.74 -25.73
C ARG A 473 9.38 15.76 -27.23
N TYR A 474 8.61 14.98 -27.98
CA TYR A 474 8.80 14.80 -29.41
C TYR A 474 7.52 15.10 -30.17
N GLU A 475 7.66 15.80 -31.30
CA GLU A 475 6.61 15.88 -32.29
C GLU A 475 6.35 14.48 -32.90
N VAL A 476 5.20 14.31 -33.50
CA VAL A 476 4.80 13.09 -34.21
C VAL A 476 4.52 13.33 -35.67
N THR A 477 4.52 12.28 -36.50
CA THR A 477 4.10 12.38 -37.93
C THR A 477 2.66 12.84 -38.00
N ASP A 478 2.36 13.55 -39.12
CA ASP A 478 1.03 14.10 -39.40
C ASP A 478 0.49 15.08 -38.36
N TYR A 479 1.39 15.53 -37.43
CA TYR A 479 1.09 16.55 -36.45
C TYR A 479 1.05 17.92 -37.13
N ASN A 480 0.12 18.07 -38.08
CA ASN A 480 -0.08 19.38 -38.74
C ASN A 480 -1.10 20.20 -37.97
N ARG A 481 -0.92 20.25 -36.64
CA ARG A 481 -1.47 21.24 -35.76
C ARG A 481 -2.87 21.05 -35.23
N ALA A 482 -2.91 21.24 -34.00
CA ALA A 482 -4.07 21.63 -33.24
C ALA A 482 -5.29 20.77 -33.60
N TYR A 483 -5.30 19.55 -33.09
CA TYR A 483 -6.57 18.88 -32.89
C TYR A 483 -7.30 18.56 -34.18
N ASP A 484 -6.94 17.44 -34.79
CA ASP A 484 -7.76 16.90 -35.88
C ASP A 484 -9.22 16.74 -35.37
N PHE A 485 -10.09 17.58 -35.91
CA PHE A 485 -11.52 17.56 -35.61
C PHE A 485 -12.13 16.22 -36.04
N ILE A 486 -12.82 15.56 -35.12
CA ILE A 486 -13.50 14.30 -35.38
C ILE A 486 -14.99 14.61 -35.58
N PRO A 487 -15.52 14.36 -36.79
CA PRO A 487 -16.91 14.67 -37.09
C PRO A 487 -17.92 13.72 -36.45
N ASP A 488 -17.53 12.47 -36.14
CA ASP A 488 -18.34 11.46 -35.43
C ASP A 488 -17.43 10.53 -34.64
N ILE A 489 -17.45 10.65 -33.31
CA ILE A 489 -16.56 9.86 -32.42
C ILE A 489 -16.92 8.37 -32.39
N LEU A 490 -18.16 8.00 -32.66
CA LEU A 490 -18.59 6.60 -32.67
C LEU A 490 -18.06 5.82 -33.88
N ASN A 491 -17.75 6.52 -34.97
CA ASN A 491 -17.15 5.98 -36.21
C ASN A 491 -15.67 6.36 -36.37
N PHE A 492 -15.03 6.87 -35.31
CA PHE A 492 -13.63 7.28 -35.35
C PHE A 492 -12.70 6.06 -35.29
N THR A 493 -11.70 6.07 -36.18
CA THR A 493 -10.57 5.12 -36.16
C THR A 493 -9.30 5.92 -35.91
N PRO A 494 -8.61 5.73 -34.76
CA PRO A 494 -7.39 6.47 -34.46
C PRO A 494 -6.30 6.26 -35.53
N PRO A 495 -5.66 7.33 -36.04
CA PRO A 495 -4.58 7.22 -37.01
C PRO A 495 -3.32 6.65 -36.35
N LYS A 496 -2.36 6.19 -37.18
CA LYS A 496 -1.06 5.78 -36.72
C LYS A 496 -0.11 6.97 -36.70
N TYR A 497 0.61 7.10 -35.60
CA TYR A 497 1.62 8.12 -35.39
C TYR A 497 3.02 7.49 -35.32
N ALA A 498 4.05 8.27 -35.64
CA ALA A 498 5.44 7.94 -35.38
C ALA A 498 6.14 9.16 -34.77
N ARG A 499 7.00 8.93 -33.82
CA ARG A 499 7.81 9.98 -33.19
C ARG A 499 8.81 10.56 -34.17
N THR A 500 8.93 11.88 -34.19
CA THR A 500 9.82 12.61 -35.14
C THR A 500 10.83 13.47 -34.36
N LYS A 501 10.73 14.75 -34.43
CA LYS A 501 11.72 15.71 -33.92
C LYS A 501 11.51 15.96 -32.43
N LYS A 502 12.59 15.98 -31.67
CA LYS A 502 12.59 16.47 -30.29
C LYS A 502 12.41 18.00 -30.29
N TYR A 503 11.40 18.50 -29.56
CA TYR A 503 11.11 19.91 -29.49
C TYR A 503 11.32 20.52 -28.10
N ARG A 504 11.39 19.72 -27.05
CA ARG A 504 11.57 20.18 -25.68
C ARG A 504 12.35 19.17 -24.85
N THR A 505 13.30 19.67 -24.07
CA THR A 505 13.98 18.92 -23.00
C THR A 505 13.81 19.64 -21.68
N THR A 506 13.38 18.95 -20.66
CA THR A 506 13.27 19.48 -19.28
C THR A 506 14.19 18.68 -18.39
N THR A 507 15.17 19.34 -17.78
CA THR A 507 16.04 18.77 -16.75
C THR A 507 15.59 19.30 -15.40
N SER A 508 15.28 18.41 -14.46
CA SER A 508 14.92 18.76 -13.10
C SER A 508 15.84 18.04 -12.13
N THR A 509 16.28 18.75 -11.08
CA THR A 509 16.99 18.18 -9.93
C THR A 509 16.21 18.48 -8.67
N LEU A 510 16.16 17.50 -7.78
CA LEU A 510 15.52 17.61 -6.49
C LEU A 510 16.45 17.04 -5.42
N ASP A 511 16.84 17.90 -4.49
CA ASP A 511 17.58 17.54 -3.30
C ASP A 511 16.67 17.69 -2.08
N GLN A 512 16.57 16.64 -1.28
CA GLN A 512 15.82 16.66 -0.03
C GLN A 512 16.65 16.08 1.08
N GLN A 513 16.72 16.80 2.20
CA GLN A 513 17.41 16.39 3.42
C GLN A 513 16.45 16.46 4.59
N GLY A 514 16.62 15.59 5.59
CA GLY A 514 15.78 15.60 6.77
C GLY A 514 16.51 15.11 8.00
N LEU A 515 16.27 15.79 9.09
CA LEU A 515 16.59 15.34 10.45
C LEU A 515 15.27 15.06 11.16
N TYR A 516 15.11 13.90 11.76
CA TYR A 516 13.87 13.52 12.43
C TYR A 516 14.13 12.80 13.74
N GLY A 517 13.18 12.93 14.64
CA GLY A 517 13.20 12.23 15.91
C GLY A 517 11.80 11.97 16.44
N SER A 518 11.64 10.88 17.16
CA SER A 518 10.42 10.50 17.87
C SER A 518 10.77 9.92 19.22
N LEU A 519 10.05 10.37 20.25
CA LEU A 519 10.14 9.89 21.61
C LEU A 519 8.78 9.32 22.01
N ARG A 520 8.76 8.06 22.46
CA ARG A 520 7.60 7.40 23.07
C ARG A 520 7.90 7.16 24.52
N VAL A 521 7.10 7.72 25.40
CA VAL A 521 7.23 7.58 26.86
C VAL A 521 6.01 6.86 27.39
N ASN A 522 6.21 5.74 28.09
CA ASN A 522 5.19 5.13 28.91
C ASN A 522 5.10 5.90 30.24
N VAL A 523 4.14 6.82 30.34
CA VAL A 523 3.99 7.72 31.50
C VAL A 523 3.47 6.98 32.72
N PHE A 524 2.50 6.12 32.52
CA PHE A 524 1.97 5.13 33.49
C PHE A 524 1.24 4.05 32.70
N GLU A 525 1.18 2.83 33.24
CA GLU A 525 0.30 1.84 32.65
C GLU A 525 -1.16 2.30 32.80
N PRO A 526 -1.87 2.44 31.70
CA PRO A 526 -1.67 1.94 30.33
C PRO A 526 -1.43 3.07 29.28
N LEU A 527 -0.77 4.18 29.62
CA LEU A 527 -0.65 5.37 28.74
C LEU A 527 0.75 5.58 28.15
N ASP A 528 0.82 5.58 26.83
CA ASP A 528 1.97 6.05 26.05
C ASP A 528 1.72 7.43 25.47
N VAL A 529 2.71 8.32 25.64
CA VAL A 529 2.76 9.65 25.02
C VAL A 529 3.85 9.63 23.96
N ILE A 530 3.52 10.07 22.74
CA ILE A 530 4.44 10.08 21.61
C ILE A 530 4.59 11.52 21.14
N VAL A 531 5.84 11.98 21.04
CA VAL A 531 6.17 13.30 20.50
C VAL A 531 7.26 13.12 19.45
N GLY A 532 7.06 13.68 18.27
CA GLY A 532 8.02 13.63 17.19
C GLY A 532 8.10 14.95 16.43
N ALA A 533 9.22 15.19 15.78
CA ALA A 533 9.40 16.30 14.86
C ALA A 533 10.40 15.95 13.77
N ARG A 534 10.21 16.56 12.61
CA ARG A 534 11.14 16.51 11.49
C ARG A 534 11.43 17.90 10.99
N ALA A 535 12.71 18.21 10.78
CA ALA A 535 13.17 19.38 10.05
C ALA A 535 13.60 18.95 8.64
N SER A 536 13.09 19.59 7.62
CA SER A 536 13.32 19.25 6.20
C SER A 536 13.87 20.45 5.43
N TRP A 537 14.85 20.17 4.59
CA TRP A 537 15.39 21.08 3.57
C TRP A 537 15.06 20.51 2.20
N PHE A 538 14.69 21.38 1.27
CA PHE A 538 14.23 21.01 -0.05
C PHE A 538 14.79 22.02 -1.07
N ASP A 539 15.50 21.53 -2.08
CA ASP A 539 16.02 22.33 -3.20
C ASP A 539 15.58 21.69 -4.52
N TYR A 540 14.83 22.44 -5.31
CA TYR A 540 14.36 22.01 -6.61
C TYR A 540 14.83 23.00 -7.68
N LYS A 541 15.42 22.48 -8.76
CA LYS A 541 15.85 23.26 -9.93
C LYS A 541 15.31 22.62 -11.19
N GLN A 542 14.78 23.43 -12.06
CA GLN A 542 14.33 23.02 -13.39
C GLN A 542 14.93 23.92 -14.47
N ASP A 543 15.41 23.31 -15.55
CA ASP A 543 15.80 23.99 -16.78
C ASP A 543 15.05 23.33 -17.96
N GLN A 544 14.18 24.10 -18.60
CA GLN A 544 13.45 23.68 -19.79
C GLN A 544 14.05 24.33 -21.03
N LEU A 545 14.63 23.53 -21.90
CA LEU A 545 15.15 23.91 -23.20
C LEU A 545 14.07 23.68 -24.27
N ASN A 546 13.72 24.75 -24.98
CA ASN A 546 13.00 24.64 -26.25
C ASN A 546 14.02 24.37 -27.37
N GLU A 547 14.04 23.13 -27.88
CA GLU A 547 15.00 22.64 -28.86
C GLU A 547 14.85 23.33 -30.23
N THR A 548 13.68 23.94 -30.50
CA THR A 548 13.41 24.61 -31.79
C THR A 548 14.07 25.97 -31.89
N ASN A 549 14.11 26.71 -30.78
CA ASN A 549 14.63 28.09 -30.78
C ASN A 549 15.80 28.33 -29.80
N GLY A 550 16.24 27.27 -29.10
CA GLY A 550 17.34 27.34 -28.13
C GLY A 550 17.02 28.10 -26.84
N ARG A 551 15.74 28.45 -26.59
CA ARG A 551 15.37 29.24 -25.41
C ARG A 551 15.34 28.34 -24.17
N HIS A 552 15.98 28.77 -23.09
CA HIS A 552 15.91 28.21 -21.76
C HIS A 552 14.87 28.91 -20.89
N THR A 553 14.08 28.16 -20.16
CA THR A 553 13.23 28.66 -19.07
C THR A 553 13.64 27.95 -17.80
N LYS A 554 14.11 28.72 -16.81
CA LYS A 554 14.60 28.19 -15.55
C LYS A 554 13.65 28.54 -14.42
N SER A 555 13.50 27.61 -13.47
CA SER A 555 12.78 27.81 -12.23
C SER A 555 13.54 27.10 -11.12
N ASP A 556 13.65 27.74 -9.98
CA ASP A 556 14.24 27.17 -8.78
C ASP A 556 13.37 27.47 -7.56
N MET A 557 13.42 26.57 -6.60
CA MET A 557 12.68 26.68 -5.36
C MET A 557 13.46 26.06 -4.22
N GLN A 558 13.63 26.81 -3.15
CA GLN A 558 14.24 26.34 -1.92
C GLN A 558 13.30 26.48 -0.73
N THR A 559 13.29 25.49 0.12
CA THR A 559 12.58 25.54 1.41
C THR A 559 13.57 25.23 2.52
N ASN A 560 13.78 26.17 3.42
CA ASN A 560 14.73 26.04 4.52
C ASN A 560 14.01 25.57 5.79
N ALA A 561 14.55 24.51 6.40
CA ALA A 561 14.19 24.03 7.75
C ALA A 561 12.67 23.99 8.06
N LYS A 562 11.84 23.51 7.11
CA LYS A 562 10.42 23.31 7.42
C LYS A 562 10.30 22.22 8.47
N VAL A 563 9.80 22.61 9.64
CA VAL A 563 9.55 21.68 10.75
C VAL A 563 8.12 21.22 10.71
N VAL A 564 7.90 19.89 10.79
CA VAL A 564 6.61 19.25 10.89
C VAL A 564 6.54 18.44 12.19
N PRO A 565 5.58 18.72 13.07
CA PRO A 565 5.41 17.99 14.33
C PRO A 565 4.52 16.75 14.16
N PHE A 566 4.64 15.85 15.12
CA PHE A 566 3.78 14.71 15.34
C PHE A 566 3.50 14.54 16.83
N TYR A 567 2.24 14.31 17.19
CA TYR A 567 1.82 14.03 18.57
C TYR A 567 0.89 12.84 18.58
N GLY A 568 1.07 11.94 19.54
CA GLY A 568 0.21 10.78 19.73
C GLY A 568 0.02 10.44 21.19
N LEU A 569 -1.16 9.99 21.53
CA LEU A 569 -1.48 9.37 22.81
C LEU A 569 -2.08 7.99 22.50
N VAL A 570 -1.58 6.96 23.14
CA VAL A 570 -2.14 5.60 23.07
C VAL A 570 -2.46 5.14 24.47
N TYR A 571 -3.72 4.77 24.70
CA TYR A 571 -4.20 4.28 25.99
C TYR A 571 -4.71 2.84 25.84
N ALA A 572 -4.05 1.89 26.48
CA ALA A 572 -4.48 0.50 26.53
C ALA A 572 -5.67 0.36 27.49
N LEU A 573 -6.87 0.15 26.95
CA LEU A 573 -8.09 -0.07 27.73
C LEU A 573 -8.05 -1.42 28.46
N ASN A 574 -7.47 -2.42 27.83
CA ASN A 574 -7.20 -3.76 28.34
C ASN A 574 -6.18 -4.45 27.40
N PRO A 575 -5.76 -5.71 27.66
CA PRO A 575 -4.78 -6.39 26.79
C PRO A 575 -5.17 -6.46 25.32
N ASN A 576 -6.45 -6.46 24.98
CA ASN A 576 -6.94 -6.60 23.61
C ASN A 576 -7.27 -5.27 22.93
N TRP A 577 -7.63 -4.22 23.67
CA TRP A 577 -8.11 -2.96 23.13
C TRP A 577 -7.26 -1.77 23.53
N SER A 578 -6.95 -0.91 22.57
CA SER A 578 -6.36 0.42 22.79
C SER A 578 -7.17 1.50 22.10
N THR A 579 -7.21 2.68 22.70
CA THR A 579 -7.70 3.91 22.05
C THR A 579 -6.54 4.87 21.84
N TYR A 580 -6.65 5.74 20.84
CA TYR A 580 -5.60 6.71 20.54
C TYR A 580 -6.16 8.03 20.03
N VAL A 581 -5.37 9.08 20.21
CA VAL A 581 -5.56 10.38 19.57
C VAL A 581 -4.22 10.77 18.94
N SER A 582 -4.25 11.30 17.72
CA SER A 582 -3.03 11.80 17.08
C SER A 582 -3.25 13.09 16.30
N TYR A 583 -2.15 13.85 16.19
CA TYR A 583 -1.95 14.96 15.28
C TYR A 583 -0.72 14.70 14.44
N ALA A 584 -0.84 14.80 13.14
CA ALA A 584 0.26 14.65 12.20
C ALA A 584 0.22 15.76 11.15
N GLU A 585 1.37 16.35 10.84
CA GLU A 585 1.53 17.35 9.79
C GLU A 585 2.39 16.81 8.64
N ILE A 586 2.17 17.34 7.43
CA ILE A 586 2.99 17.17 6.25
C ILE A 586 3.00 18.46 5.44
N PHE A 587 4.03 18.70 4.63
CA PHE A 587 4.07 19.84 3.74
C PHE A 587 4.34 19.40 2.29
N THR A 588 3.81 20.18 1.33
CA THR A 588 4.05 19.94 -0.10
C THR A 588 4.61 21.21 -0.73
N PRO A 589 5.84 21.19 -1.27
CA PRO A 589 6.37 22.30 -2.06
C PRO A 589 5.49 22.58 -3.28
N GLN A 590 5.34 23.86 -3.64
CA GLN A 590 4.54 24.30 -4.78
C GLN A 590 5.48 24.68 -5.93
N LEU A 591 5.79 23.72 -6.80
CA LEU A 591 6.74 23.86 -7.89
C LEU A 591 6.14 24.68 -9.03
N ASN A 592 6.98 25.52 -9.68
CA ASN A 592 6.63 26.30 -10.87
C ASN A 592 5.48 27.31 -10.67
N VAL A 593 5.25 27.76 -9.43
CA VAL A 593 4.30 28.82 -9.08
C VAL A 593 5.03 29.87 -8.24
N GLU A 594 4.89 31.14 -8.62
CA GLU A 594 5.60 32.26 -8.04
C GLU A 594 4.63 33.36 -7.61
N THR A 595 5.03 34.16 -6.66
CA THR A 595 4.36 35.40 -6.24
C THR A 595 4.62 36.52 -7.25
N VAL A 596 3.98 37.68 -7.07
CA VAL A 596 4.13 38.83 -7.97
C VAL A 596 5.56 39.36 -8.01
N ASP A 597 6.33 39.21 -6.94
CA ASP A 597 7.76 39.59 -6.85
C ASP A 597 8.72 38.52 -7.37
N GLY A 598 8.22 37.43 -7.94
CA GLY A 598 9.01 36.32 -8.48
C GLY A 598 9.54 35.35 -7.40
N SER A 599 9.13 35.51 -6.15
CA SER A 599 9.50 34.57 -5.09
C SER A 599 8.70 33.26 -5.20
N ALA A 600 9.32 32.15 -4.79
CA ALA A 600 8.61 30.85 -4.70
C ALA A 600 7.46 30.94 -3.71
N LEU A 601 6.33 30.32 -4.05
CA LEU A 601 5.16 30.27 -3.18
C LEU A 601 5.44 29.41 -1.95
N THR A 602 4.93 29.81 -0.78
CA THR A 602 5.06 29.03 0.46
C THR A 602 4.49 27.63 0.27
N PRO A 603 5.11 26.57 0.83
CA PRO A 603 4.59 25.21 0.73
C PRO A 603 3.17 25.11 1.29
N ARG A 604 2.35 24.23 0.68
CA ARG A 604 1.07 23.80 1.25
C ARG A 604 1.34 23.03 2.53
N SER A 605 0.43 23.11 3.51
CA SER A 605 0.49 22.33 4.74
C SER A 605 -0.76 21.47 4.89
N GLY A 606 -0.56 20.19 5.20
CA GLY A 606 -1.62 19.22 5.46
C GLY A 606 -1.55 18.73 6.89
N ASP A 607 -2.58 19.00 7.70
CA ASP A 607 -2.71 18.53 9.06
C ASP A 607 -3.85 17.54 9.21
N THR A 608 -3.58 16.42 9.91
CA THR A 608 -4.55 15.35 10.19
C THR A 608 -4.71 15.18 11.69
N TYR A 609 -5.96 15.28 12.16
CA TYR A 609 -6.39 14.83 13.49
C TYR A 609 -7.10 13.49 13.35
N GLU A 610 -6.75 12.56 14.23
CA GLU A 610 -7.34 11.22 14.22
C GLU A 610 -7.62 10.76 15.66
N LEU A 611 -8.81 10.19 15.88
CA LEU A 611 -9.20 9.48 17.09
C LEU A 611 -9.62 8.09 16.70
N GLY A 612 -9.09 7.06 17.37
CA GLY A 612 -9.41 5.68 17.01
C GLY A 612 -9.44 4.70 18.16
N LEU A 613 -9.98 3.53 17.84
CA LEU A 613 -10.05 2.35 18.71
C LEU A 613 -9.49 1.17 17.92
N LYS A 614 -8.51 0.48 18.50
CA LYS A 614 -7.87 -0.68 17.87
C LYS A 614 -7.99 -1.91 18.76
N GLY A 615 -8.27 -3.04 18.14
CA GLY A 615 -8.35 -4.32 18.81
C GLY A 615 -7.37 -5.33 18.23
N GLU A 616 -6.78 -6.16 19.09
CA GLU A 616 -5.89 -7.26 18.75
C GLU A 616 -6.34 -8.48 19.54
N PHE A 617 -6.64 -9.58 18.83
CA PHE A 617 -7.22 -10.78 19.42
C PHE A 617 -6.48 -12.02 18.94
N TYR A 618 -6.57 -13.11 19.72
CA TYR A 618 -6.01 -14.41 19.38
C TYR A 618 -4.51 -14.31 19.03
N ASP A 619 -3.74 -13.67 19.93
CA ASP A 619 -2.29 -13.46 19.77
C ASP A 619 -1.91 -12.75 18.47
N GLY A 620 -2.67 -11.70 18.11
CA GLY A 620 -2.41 -10.87 16.93
C GLY A 620 -2.92 -11.43 15.60
N THR A 621 -3.59 -12.61 15.60
CA THR A 621 -4.10 -13.21 14.36
C THR A 621 -5.38 -12.56 13.85
N LEU A 622 -6.04 -11.73 14.67
CA LEU A 622 -7.19 -10.90 14.29
C LEU A 622 -6.99 -9.48 14.79
N ASN A 623 -7.04 -8.52 13.88
CA ASN A 623 -6.94 -7.09 14.18
C ASN A 623 -8.19 -6.34 13.74
N THR A 624 -8.57 -5.33 14.53
CA THR A 624 -9.65 -4.39 14.21
C THR A 624 -9.17 -2.96 14.36
N ASN A 625 -9.68 -2.06 13.54
CA ASN A 625 -9.42 -0.64 13.62
C ASN A 625 -10.70 0.15 13.33
N PHE A 626 -11.02 1.12 14.20
CA PHE A 626 -12.06 2.12 14.00
C PHE A 626 -11.44 3.49 14.19
N ALA A 627 -11.60 4.39 13.22
CA ALA A 627 -11.03 5.71 13.29
C ALA A 627 -12.00 6.77 12.75
N ILE A 628 -12.04 7.91 13.41
CA ILE A 628 -12.62 9.15 12.87
C ILE A 628 -11.46 10.11 12.60
N PHE A 629 -11.52 10.81 11.48
CA PHE A 629 -10.44 11.69 11.05
C PHE A 629 -10.96 13.00 10.49
N ARG A 630 -10.11 14.02 10.58
CA ARG A 630 -10.24 15.29 9.84
C ARG A 630 -8.85 15.69 9.34
N THR A 631 -8.75 15.89 8.03
CA THR A 631 -7.56 16.40 7.37
C THR A 631 -7.86 17.75 6.74
N THR A 632 -7.03 18.74 7.03
CA THR A 632 -7.11 20.08 6.43
C THR A 632 -5.88 20.31 5.58
N TYR A 633 -6.05 20.82 4.38
CA TYR A 633 -4.96 21.16 3.46
C TYR A 633 -5.05 22.62 3.09
N THR A 634 -4.04 23.38 3.46
CA THR A 634 -4.02 24.85 3.38
C THR A 634 -2.88 25.34 2.51
N GLY A 635 -2.98 26.60 2.06
CA GLY A 635 -1.94 27.23 1.26
C GLY A 635 -1.96 26.81 -0.20
N LEU A 636 -3.08 26.25 -0.72
CA LEU A 636 -3.16 25.92 -2.15
C LEU A 636 -2.94 27.16 -3.01
N ALA A 637 -2.10 27.01 -4.05
CA ALA A 637 -1.83 28.07 -5.01
C ALA A 637 -3.14 28.56 -5.65
N GLN A 638 -3.40 29.84 -5.54
CA GLN A 638 -4.51 30.53 -6.15
C GLN A 638 -3.94 31.68 -6.96
N ARG A 639 -4.47 31.91 -8.18
CA ARG A 639 -4.05 33.08 -8.96
C ARG A 639 -4.27 34.34 -8.13
N ASP A 640 -3.32 35.27 -8.11
CA ASP A 640 -3.47 36.50 -7.33
C ASP A 640 -4.63 37.34 -7.91
N PRO A 641 -5.75 37.50 -7.18
CA PRO A 641 -6.92 38.24 -7.67
C PRO A 641 -6.66 39.76 -7.80
N ASN A 642 -5.59 40.28 -7.20
CA ASN A 642 -5.21 41.69 -7.24
C ASN A 642 -4.31 42.02 -8.42
N GLN A 643 -3.95 41.03 -9.26
CA GLN A 643 -3.08 41.17 -10.39
C GLN A 643 -3.82 40.95 -11.72
N PRO A 644 -3.37 41.59 -12.84
CA PRO A 644 -3.93 41.34 -14.15
C PRO A 644 -3.86 39.85 -14.53
N THR A 645 -4.80 39.38 -15.33
CA THR A 645 -4.83 37.99 -15.82
C THR A 645 -3.59 37.61 -16.68
N THR A 646 -2.84 38.60 -17.15
CA THR A 646 -1.56 38.44 -17.84
C THR A 646 -0.41 38.08 -16.90
N CYS A 647 -0.54 38.40 -15.59
CA CYS A 647 0.42 37.97 -14.59
C CYS A 647 0.16 36.49 -14.27
N ASN A 648 1.20 35.63 -14.45
CA ASN A 648 1.14 34.25 -13.99
C ASN A 648 1.62 34.15 -12.54
N CYS A 649 1.06 35.00 -11.66
CA CYS A 649 1.43 35.09 -10.26
C CYS A 649 0.34 34.55 -9.33
N TYR A 650 0.76 34.06 -8.18
CA TYR A 650 -0.07 33.25 -7.27
C TYR A 650 0.07 33.71 -5.82
N VAL A 651 -0.97 33.40 -5.03
CA VAL A 651 -0.99 33.53 -3.58
C VAL A 651 -1.36 32.18 -2.94
N ALA A 652 -0.86 31.93 -1.75
CA ALA A 652 -1.15 30.70 -0.99
C ALA A 652 -2.45 30.88 -0.17
N GLY A 653 -3.61 30.89 -0.84
CA GLY A 653 -4.90 31.25 -0.23
C GLY A 653 -5.94 30.14 -0.13
N GLY A 654 -5.82 29.08 -0.91
CA GLY A 654 -6.81 28.01 -0.96
C GLY A 654 -6.79 27.11 0.28
N LYS A 655 -7.96 26.61 0.68
CA LYS A 655 -8.14 25.68 1.80
C LYS A 655 -9.17 24.63 1.45
N VAL A 656 -8.84 23.37 1.67
CA VAL A 656 -9.76 22.22 1.54
C VAL A 656 -9.74 21.40 2.81
N ARG A 657 -10.84 20.69 3.07
CA ARG A 657 -10.99 19.82 4.23
C ARG A 657 -11.58 18.50 3.82
N SER A 658 -11.06 17.42 4.38
CA SER A 658 -11.63 16.08 4.29
C SER A 658 -11.88 15.53 5.68
N GLN A 659 -13.00 14.82 5.87
CA GLN A 659 -13.36 14.21 7.15
C GLN A 659 -14.20 12.96 6.92
N GLY A 660 -14.16 12.06 7.90
CA GLY A 660 -14.91 10.83 7.79
C GLY A 660 -14.61 9.82 8.89
N PHE A 661 -15.02 8.60 8.66
CA PHE A 661 -14.66 7.49 9.53
C PHE A 661 -14.31 6.22 8.72
N GLU A 662 -13.52 5.38 9.34
CA GLU A 662 -13.04 4.12 8.79
C GLU A 662 -13.24 3.01 9.81
N ALA A 663 -13.66 1.83 9.34
CA ALA A 663 -13.76 0.63 10.15
C ALA A 663 -13.14 -0.52 9.37
N GLU A 664 -12.22 -1.26 9.98
CA GLU A 664 -11.53 -2.38 9.35
C GLU A 664 -11.40 -3.55 10.34
N ILE A 665 -11.62 -4.76 9.83
CA ILE A 665 -11.32 -6.02 10.51
C ILE A 665 -10.50 -6.87 9.55
N THR A 666 -9.40 -7.45 10.04
CA THR A 666 -8.53 -8.29 9.22
C THR A 666 -7.88 -9.40 10.05
N GLY A 667 -7.86 -10.61 9.53
CA GLY A 667 -7.25 -11.78 10.17
C GLY A 667 -8.18 -12.97 10.29
N ARG A 668 -7.83 -13.88 11.20
CA ARG A 668 -8.55 -15.14 11.41
C ARG A 668 -9.68 -14.99 12.41
N VAL A 669 -10.93 -15.07 11.93
CA VAL A 669 -12.13 -14.90 12.77
C VAL A 669 -12.59 -16.23 13.42
N MET A 670 -12.25 -17.37 12.79
CA MET A 670 -12.46 -18.71 13.33
C MET A 670 -11.49 -19.70 12.64
N PRO A 671 -11.28 -20.91 13.17
CA PRO A 671 -10.42 -21.90 12.55
C PRO A 671 -10.73 -22.09 11.05
N GLY A 672 -9.73 -21.88 10.20
CA GLY A 672 -9.82 -22.00 8.75
C GLY A 672 -10.44 -20.81 8.02
N LEU A 673 -11.05 -19.81 8.69
CA LEU A 673 -11.66 -18.65 8.06
C LEU A 673 -10.81 -17.39 8.30
N ASP A 674 -10.17 -16.91 7.25
CA ASP A 674 -9.49 -15.63 7.21
C ASP A 674 -10.39 -14.60 6.50
N LEU A 675 -10.55 -13.42 7.12
CA LEU A 675 -11.43 -12.35 6.68
C LEU A 675 -10.64 -11.03 6.58
N THR A 676 -10.95 -10.23 5.59
CA THR A 676 -10.71 -8.79 5.60
C THR A 676 -11.99 -8.08 5.18
N ALA A 677 -12.40 -7.10 5.95
CA ALA A 677 -13.54 -6.25 5.63
C ALA A 677 -13.22 -4.82 6.09
N GLY A 678 -13.41 -3.85 5.19
CA GLY A 678 -13.19 -2.47 5.52
C GLY A 678 -14.26 -1.57 4.91
N TYR A 679 -14.81 -0.70 5.74
CA TYR A 679 -15.76 0.33 5.33
C TYR A 679 -15.16 1.70 5.57
N THR A 680 -15.35 2.60 4.59
CA THR A 680 -14.91 3.99 4.67
C THR A 680 -16.08 4.90 4.30
N TYR A 681 -16.33 5.89 5.12
CA TYR A 681 -17.11 7.07 4.81
C TYR A 681 -16.19 8.29 4.78
N ASN A 682 -16.16 9.00 3.67
CA ASN A 682 -15.29 10.16 3.49
C ASN A 682 -16.00 11.26 2.69
N THR A 683 -15.98 12.50 3.21
CA THR A 683 -16.40 13.69 2.50
C THR A 683 -15.24 14.67 2.38
N SER A 684 -15.18 15.42 1.28
CA SER A 684 -14.19 16.47 1.09
C SER A 684 -14.83 17.71 0.51
N GLU A 685 -14.39 18.90 0.95
CA GLU A 685 -14.98 20.18 0.54
C GLU A 685 -13.96 21.29 0.39
N TYR A 686 -14.27 22.25 -0.47
CA TYR A 686 -13.57 23.54 -0.50
C TYR A 686 -14.04 24.38 0.69
N VAL A 687 -13.12 24.77 1.56
CA VAL A 687 -13.39 25.65 2.72
C VAL A 687 -13.14 27.10 2.37
N ASN A 688 -12.13 27.36 1.54
CA ASN A 688 -11.79 28.68 1.01
C ASN A 688 -11.23 28.55 -0.40
N ASN A 689 -11.79 29.30 -1.35
CA ASN A 689 -11.31 29.35 -2.73
C ASN A 689 -11.43 30.77 -3.27
N PRO A 690 -10.44 31.65 -3.01
CA PRO A 690 -10.47 33.05 -3.42
C PRO A 690 -10.69 33.26 -4.91
N ASN A 691 -10.24 32.35 -5.77
CA ASN A 691 -10.38 32.46 -7.22
C ASN A 691 -11.78 32.07 -7.73
N ASN A 692 -12.49 31.25 -6.99
CA ASN A 692 -13.83 30.81 -7.33
C ASN A 692 -14.65 30.52 -6.05
N PRO A 693 -15.16 31.59 -5.40
CA PRO A 693 -15.95 31.45 -4.18
C PRO A 693 -17.20 30.56 -4.32
N ASP A 694 -17.74 30.42 -5.54
CA ASP A 694 -18.89 29.54 -5.81
C ASP A 694 -18.56 28.05 -5.57
N LEU A 695 -17.28 27.68 -5.47
CA LEU A 695 -16.87 26.32 -5.10
C LEU A 695 -16.87 26.07 -3.59
N GLU A 696 -16.88 27.11 -2.75
CA GLU A 696 -16.89 26.95 -1.31
C GLU A 696 -18.12 26.16 -0.85
N GLY A 697 -17.92 25.20 0.06
CA GLY A 697 -18.93 24.24 0.49
C GLY A 697 -19.24 23.12 -0.50
N THR A 698 -18.65 23.12 -1.71
CA THR A 698 -18.82 22.02 -2.67
C THR A 698 -17.74 20.96 -2.51
N THR A 699 -18.02 19.73 -2.99
CA THR A 699 -17.07 18.61 -2.92
C THR A 699 -15.76 18.94 -3.62
N PHE A 700 -14.63 18.73 -2.91
CA PHE A 700 -13.28 18.91 -3.45
C PHE A 700 -12.91 17.76 -4.38
N GLN A 701 -12.89 16.52 -3.89
CA GLN A 701 -12.49 15.35 -4.69
C GLN A 701 -13.73 14.57 -5.15
N THR A 702 -14.25 14.95 -6.32
CA THR A 702 -15.52 14.44 -6.83
C THR A 702 -15.44 13.03 -7.42
N SER A 703 -14.24 12.58 -7.76
CA SER A 703 -13.98 11.21 -8.27
C SER A 703 -13.76 10.18 -7.16
N MET A 704 -13.78 10.59 -5.89
CA MET A 704 -13.71 9.70 -4.75
C MET A 704 -15.11 9.39 -4.20
N PRO A 705 -15.50 8.09 -4.08
CA PRO A 705 -16.80 7.72 -3.50
C PRO A 705 -16.90 8.12 -2.04
N GLU A 706 -18.05 8.61 -1.60
CA GLU A 706 -18.29 8.92 -0.19
C GLU A 706 -18.38 7.65 0.67
N HIS A 707 -18.95 6.57 0.11
CA HIS A 707 -19.11 5.28 0.78
C HIS A 707 -18.36 4.19 0.03
N MET A 708 -17.51 3.45 0.72
CA MET A 708 -16.77 2.32 0.17
C MET A 708 -16.79 1.15 1.13
N LEU A 709 -17.07 -0.06 0.61
CA LEU A 709 -16.93 -1.32 1.32
C LEU A 709 -16.07 -2.26 0.49
N ARG A 710 -15.02 -2.80 1.10
CA ARG A 710 -14.14 -3.82 0.52
C ARG A 710 -14.17 -5.03 1.43
N THR A 711 -14.48 -6.20 0.89
CA THR A 711 -14.49 -7.45 1.67
C THR A 711 -13.78 -8.57 0.92
N TRP A 712 -13.16 -9.45 1.67
CA TRP A 712 -12.63 -10.72 1.18
C TRP A 712 -12.58 -11.72 2.31
N ALA A 713 -13.11 -12.92 2.08
CA ALA A 713 -13.04 -14.04 2.99
C ALA A 713 -12.45 -15.25 2.26
N ASN A 714 -11.62 -16.03 2.93
CA ASN A 714 -11.10 -17.29 2.43
C ASN A 714 -11.27 -18.36 3.51
N TYR A 715 -11.93 -19.47 3.18
CA TYR A 715 -12.22 -20.55 4.10
C TYR A 715 -11.53 -21.84 3.66
N GLN A 716 -10.63 -22.35 4.50
CA GLN A 716 -10.08 -23.70 4.39
C GLN A 716 -11.11 -24.68 4.97
N LEU A 717 -11.69 -25.54 4.12
CA LEU A 717 -12.69 -26.53 4.58
C LEU A 717 -12.05 -27.48 5.60
N GLN A 718 -12.87 -28.09 6.42
CA GLN A 718 -12.42 -28.98 7.50
C GLN A 718 -12.73 -30.45 7.18
N GLY A 719 -12.12 -31.38 7.94
CA GLY A 719 -12.34 -32.83 7.83
C GLY A 719 -11.89 -33.39 6.47
N GLU A 720 -12.72 -34.21 5.84
CA GLU A 720 -12.41 -34.85 4.54
C GLU A 720 -12.18 -33.85 3.40
N TYR A 721 -12.74 -32.65 3.53
CA TYR A 721 -12.60 -31.57 2.52
C TYR A 721 -11.45 -30.61 2.81
N SER A 722 -10.57 -30.93 3.76
CA SER A 722 -9.48 -30.03 4.21
C SER A 722 -8.48 -29.62 3.11
N LYS A 723 -8.49 -30.28 1.96
CA LYS A 723 -7.70 -29.90 0.78
C LYS A 723 -8.33 -28.77 -0.03
N TRP A 724 -9.59 -28.40 0.21
CA TRP A 724 -10.32 -27.39 -0.51
C TRP A 724 -10.32 -26.05 0.21
N GLN A 725 -10.23 -24.98 -0.58
CA GLN A 725 -10.33 -23.60 -0.12
C GLN A 725 -11.41 -22.90 -0.96
N ILE A 726 -12.23 -22.10 -0.32
CA ILE A 726 -13.27 -21.30 -0.99
C ILE A 726 -13.08 -19.84 -0.53
N GLY A 727 -12.96 -18.95 -1.51
CA GLY A 727 -12.84 -17.52 -1.22
C GLY A 727 -13.95 -16.73 -1.93
N ALA A 728 -14.38 -15.64 -1.31
CA ALA A 728 -15.32 -14.69 -1.90
C ALA A 728 -15.04 -13.27 -1.39
N GLY A 729 -15.33 -12.29 -2.22
CA GLY A 729 -15.17 -10.90 -1.84
C GLY A 729 -16.06 -9.96 -2.62
N SER A 730 -16.15 -8.73 -2.13
CA SER A 730 -16.92 -7.68 -2.77
C SER A 730 -16.20 -6.33 -2.74
N THR A 731 -16.47 -5.54 -3.79
CA THR A 731 -16.11 -4.14 -3.90
C THR A 731 -17.42 -3.38 -4.14
N ILE A 732 -17.84 -2.60 -3.16
CA ILE A 732 -19.08 -1.81 -3.20
C ILE A 732 -18.73 -0.35 -2.96
N GLN A 733 -19.26 0.55 -3.78
CA GLN A 733 -19.03 1.98 -3.60
C GLN A 733 -20.20 2.82 -4.09
N SER A 734 -20.34 4.02 -3.53
CA SER A 734 -21.29 5.03 -3.98
C SER A 734 -20.91 5.63 -5.33
N GLY A 735 -21.82 6.38 -5.92
CA GLY A 735 -21.60 7.10 -7.18
C GLY A 735 -20.52 8.19 -7.04
N VAL A 736 -19.93 8.55 -8.17
CA VAL A 736 -18.92 9.61 -8.31
C VAL A 736 -19.22 10.44 -9.55
N TYR A 737 -18.58 11.61 -9.65
CA TYR A 737 -18.73 12.45 -10.84
C TYR A 737 -17.43 13.19 -11.16
N GLY A 738 -17.21 13.42 -12.46
CA GLY A 738 -16.22 14.37 -12.93
C GLY A 738 -16.85 15.75 -13.09
N ARG A 739 -16.21 16.80 -12.55
CA ARG A 739 -16.66 18.18 -12.71
C ARG A 739 -15.84 18.87 -13.79
N HIS A 740 -16.51 19.49 -14.74
CA HIS A 740 -15.83 20.37 -15.67
C HIS A 740 -15.65 21.76 -15.01
N VAL A 741 -14.40 22.20 -14.93
CA VAL A 741 -14.01 23.48 -14.31
C VAL A 741 -13.28 24.30 -15.39
N GLY A 742 -13.99 25.08 -16.15
CA GLY A 742 -13.40 25.99 -17.15
C GLY A 742 -14.13 26.04 -18.47
N GLY A 743 -13.88 27.12 -19.25
CA GLY A 743 -14.46 27.31 -20.59
C GLY A 743 -15.91 27.81 -20.63
N ASN A 744 -16.44 27.98 -21.83
CA ASN A 744 -17.82 28.45 -22.10
C ASN A 744 -18.92 27.39 -21.84
N VAL A 745 -18.56 26.21 -21.33
CA VAL A 745 -19.52 25.17 -20.92
C VAL A 745 -20.09 25.56 -19.57
N GLY A 746 -21.42 25.56 -19.44
CA GLY A 746 -22.13 26.06 -18.27
C GLY A 746 -21.55 25.50 -16.97
N LYS A 747 -21.27 26.37 -16.00
CA LYS A 747 -20.85 26.02 -14.65
C LYS A 747 -21.80 24.97 -14.09
N GLY A 748 -21.29 23.77 -13.77
CA GLY A 748 -22.07 22.74 -13.10
C GLY A 748 -22.41 21.48 -13.88
N ILE A 749 -21.99 21.33 -15.15
CA ILE A 749 -22.17 20.07 -15.88
C ILE A 749 -21.30 18.99 -15.21
N LYS A 750 -21.93 17.88 -14.89
CA LYS A 750 -21.30 16.75 -14.23
C LYS A 750 -21.38 15.53 -15.13
N ASN A 751 -20.27 14.84 -15.26
CA ASN A 751 -20.23 13.50 -15.83
C ASN A 751 -20.44 12.50 -14.68
N GLU A 752 -21.67 12.10 -14.41
CA GLU A 752 -22.01 11.27 -13.24
C GLU A 752 -21.99 9.78 -13.55
N THR A 753 -21.57 8.99 -12.57
CA THR A 753 -21.65 7.53 -12.60
C THR A 753 -22.26 7.02 -11.29
N GLY A 754 -23.28 6.19 -11.41
CA GLY A 754 -23.94 5.57 -10.25
C GLY A 754 -23.01 4.61 -9.50
N GLY A 755 -23.33 4.35 -8.26
CA GLY A 755 -22.61 3.37 -7.45
C GLY A 755 -22.70 1.95 -8.02
N TYR A 756 -21.72 1.11 -7.65
CA TYR A 756 -21.68 -0.27 -8.10
C TYR A 756 -21.25 -1.25 -7.00
N ALA A 757 -21.59 -2.52 -7.25
CA ALA A 757 -21.11 -3.67 -6.49
C ALA A 757 -20.50 -4.69 -7.44
N ILE A 758 -19.27 -5.13 -7.17
CA ILE A 758 -18.54 -6.17 -7.88
C ILE A 758 -18.25 -7.30 -6.90
N TYR A 759 -18.42 -8.53 -7.36
CA TYR A 759 -18.22 -9.73 -6.56
C TYR A 759 -17.17 -10.61 -7.22
N ASN A 760 -16.27 -11.15 -6.40
CA ASN A 760 -15.17 -12.02 -6.80
C ASN A 760 -15.26 -13.34 -6.04
N ALA A 761 -14.72 -14.41 -6.64
CA ALA A 761 -14.65 -15.73 -6.00
C ALA A 761 -13.30 -16.40 -6.27
N ARG A 762 -12.98 -17.36 -5.39
CA ARG A 762 -11.83 -18.24 -5.52
C ARG A 762 -12.20 -19.65 -5.10
N ILE A 763 -11.67 -20.63 -5.83
CA ILE A 763 -11.64 -22.03 -5.41
C ILE A 763 -10.20 -22.47 -5.48
N GLY A 764 -9.68 -23.06 -4.40
CA GLY A 764 -8.35 -23.64 -4.29
C GLY A 764 -8.38 -25.10 -3.90
N TYR A 765 -7.39 -25.86 -4.34
CA TYR A 765 -7.24 -27.28 -4.02
C TYR A 765 -5.77 -27.64 -3.77
N ASP A 766 -5.47 -28.13 -2.58
CA ASP A 766 -4.15 -28.65 -2.21
C ASP A 766 -4.02 -30.11 -2.69
N VAL A 767 -3.42 -30.33 -3.87
CA VAL A 767 -3.19 -31.67 -4.42
C VAL A 767 -2.38 -32.49 -3.42
N ASN A 768 -1.30 -31.90 -2.95
CA ASN A 768 -0.44 -32.39 -1.86
C ASN A 768 0.26 -31.22 -1.15
N LYS A 769 1.18 -31.49 -0.22
CA LYS A 769 1.90 -30.45 0.55
C LYS A 769 2.73 -29.49 -0.33
N ASN A 770 3.06 -29.89 -1.55
CA ASN A 770 3.93 -29.15 -2.45
C ASN A 770 3.18 -28.46 -3.60
N VAL A 771 1.95 -28.93 -3.95
CA VAL A 771 1.24 -28.48 -5.15
C VAL A 771 -0.15 -27.97 -4.78
N ASN A 772 -0.43 -26.70 -5.09
CA ASN A 772 -1.73 -26.07 -4.96
C ASN A 772 -2.24 -25.61 -6.31
N LEU A 773 -3.51 -25.88 -6.61
CA LEU A 773 -4.24 -25.40 -7.79
C LEU A 773 -5.31 -24.41 -7.33
N SER A 774 -5.52 -23.33 -8.07
CA SER A 774 -6.63 -22.41 -7.78
C SER A 774 -7.19 -21.75 -9.03
N VAL A 775 -8.46 -21.35 -8.93
CA VAL A 775 -9.15 -20.51 -9.91
C VAL A 775 -9.68 -19.29 -9.19
N ASN A 776 -9.30 -18.10 -9.66
CA ASN A 776 -9.87 -16.84 -9.24
C ASN A 776 -10.80 -16.32 -10.34
N ILE A 777 -11.98 -15.83 -9.97
CA ILE A 777 -12.97 -15.24 -10.86
C ILE A 777 -13.28 -13.85 -10.34
N GLU A 778 -13.05 -12.84 -11.17
CA GLU A 778 -13.39 -11.45 -10.88
C GLU A 778 -14.66 -11.05 -11.62
N ASN A 779 -15.43 -10.14 -11.03
CA ASN A 779 -16.70 -9.66 -11.58
C ASN A 779 -17.61 -10.81 -12.04
N ILE A 780 -17.95 -11.72 -11.12
CA ILE A 780 -18.67 -12.99 -11.39
C ILE A 780 -19.94 -12.78 -12.22
N PHE A 781 -20.66 -11.67 -11.95
CA PHE A 781 -21.93 -11.34 -12.59
C PHE A 781 -21.77 -10.55 -13.89
N ASP A 782 -20.53 -10.33 -14.37
CA ASP A 782 -20.19 -9.57 -15.57
C ASP A 782 -20.84 -8.18 -15.64
N ARG A 783 -20.91 -7.51 -14.48
CA ARG A 783 -21.48 -6.16 -14.40
C ARG A 783 -20.64 -5.19 -15.23
N THR A 784 -21.28 -4.40 -16.08
CA THR A 784 -20.67 -3.25 -16.72
C THR A 784 -20.70 -2.06 -15.77
N TYR A 785 -19.55 -1.44 -15.55
CA TYR A 785 -19.38 -0.31 -14.64
C TYR A 785 -18.20 0.55 -15.09
N TYR A 786 -18.14 1.78 -14.59
CA TYR A 786 -16.96 2.62 -14.74
C TYR A 786 -16.07 2.47 -13.52
N SER A 787 -14.83 2.01 -13.72
CA SER A 787 -13.81 1.96 -12.65
C SER A 787 -13.33 3.34 -12.25
N GLN A 788 -13.38 4.28 -13.20
CA GLN A 788 -13.07 5.69 -13.01
C GLN A 788 -14.02 6.55 -13.86
N THR A 789 -14.44 7.68 -13.30
CA THR A 789 -15.23 8.70 -13.99
C THR A 789 -14.43 10.00 -14.06
N GLY A 790 -14.09 10.40 -15.25
CA GLY A 790 -13.40 11.65 -15.54
C GLY A 790 -14.35 12.81 -15.82
N THR A 791 -13.83 13.88 -16.41
CA THR A 791 -14.62 15.01 -16.89
C THR A 791 -15.46 14.59 -18.11
N ILE A 792 -16.28 15.50 -18.64
CA ILE A 792 -16.99 15.26 -19.90
C ILE A 792 -16.03 15.10 -21.08
N GLU A 793 -14.81 15.63 -21.00
CA GLU A 793 -13.86 15.62 -22.11
C GLU A 793 -13.05 14.33 -22.19
N SER A 794 -12.80 13.63 -21.05
CA SER A 794 -11.88 12.49 -21.00
C SER A 794 -11.88 11.78 -19.64
N ASN A 795 -11.01 10.78 -19.51
CA ASN A 795 -10.65 10.07 -18.27
C ASN A 795 -11.76 9.21 -17.65
N SER A 796 -12.76 8.78 -18.45
CA SER A 796 -13.68 7.73 -18.01
C SER A 796 -13.22 6.37 -18.55
N TYR A 797 -13.21 5.35 -17.68
CA TYR A 797 -12.73 4.00 -18.02
C TYR A 797 -13.75 2.94 -17.56
N TYR A 798 -14.09 2.02 -18.44
CA TYR A 798 -14.82 0.85 -18.03
C TYR A 798 -13.98 -0.03 -17.09
N GLY A 799 -14.64 -0.63 -16.12
CA GLY A 799 -14.04 -1.67 -15.29
C GLY A 799 -13.94 -3.02 -16.02
N ASN A 800 -13.08 -3.89 -15.52
CA ASN A 800 -12.86 -5.22 -16.12
C ASN A 800 -14.17 -6.01 -16.22
N PRO A 801 -14.46 -6.63 -17.39
CA PRO A 801 -15.46 -7.66 -17.50
C PRO A 801 -15.15 -8.86 -16.62
N ARG A 802 -16.09 -9.81 -16.51
CA ARG A 802 -15.81 -11.08 -15.86
C ARG A 802 -14.56 -11.71 -16.47
N ASN A 803 -13.62 -12.06 -15.61
CA ASN A 803 -12.38 -12.72 -16.00
C ASN A 803 -12.05 -13.86 -15.03
N MET A 804 -11.23 -14.79 -15.51
CA MET A 804 -10.77 -15.94 -14.77
C MET A 804 -9.27 -16.08 -14.86
N MET A 805 -8.65 -16.52 -13.76
CA MET A 805 -7.25 -16.87 -13.68
C MET A 805 -7.09 -18.24 -13.04
N PHE A 806 -6.57 -19.18 -13.78
CA PHE A 806 -6.09 -20.47 -13.27
C PHE A 806 -4.67 -20.30 -12.78
N THR A 807 -4.34 -20.85 -11.60
CA THR A 807 -3.02 -20.77 -11.00
C THR A 807 -2.59 -22.13 -10.48
N MET A 808 -1.37 -22.54 -10.83
CA MET A 808 -0.66 -23.66 -10.22
C MET A 808 0.54 -23.11 -9.44
N ARG A 809 0.64 -23.48 -8.17
CA ARG A 809 1.79 -23.16 -7.31
C ARG A 809 2.47 -24.42 -6.84
N THR A 810 3.82 -24.43 -6.91
CA THR A 810 4.62 -25.53 -6.36
C THR A 810 5.62 -24.98 -5.34
N ASN A 811 5.90 -25.76 -4.29
CA ASN A 811 6.86 -25.41 -3.24
C ASN A 811 7.69 -26.66 -2.90
N PHE A 812 9.02 -26.53 -2.91
CA PHE A 812 9.97 -27.60 -2.63
C PHE A 812 11.01 -27.18 -1.59
#